data_d3362bcf44775f4da1007e79b1fba76b
#
_entry.id   d3362bcf44775f4da1007e79b1fba76b
#
_cell.length_a   1.000
_cell.length_b   1.000
_cell.length_c   1.000
_cell.angle_alpha   90.00
_cell.angle_beta   90.00
_cell.angle_gamma   90.00
#
_symmetry.space_group_name_H-M   'P 1'
#
loop_
_entity.id
_entity.type
_entity.pdbx_description
1 polymer ?
#
loop_
_entity_poly.entity_id
_entity_poly.type
_entity_poly.pdbx_seq_one_letter_code
_entity_poly.pdbx_strand_id
1 'polypeptide(L)'
;KYDGVFDPYKEKYKQYRKKFDEEVSRYLINEWDQRWIQNYTTLAFIDWGMKDSQRFRKKAVQSAKSLGLEFEPLEGNPRILLDLLNGNWKKDDFLIIPPGMKIMPSYTDDILTCSSEEAEAAVYDSGLREAGAYERKGFGLGIDAGGTYTDTVLYNFSENRVVAWAKALTTHDDYTRGIEASIDKLAAEIPEELFSKVGLVSLSTTLATNAIVEGKGGRAGIILIGYDRYTLKGISLEPVAVVRGKHSIEGESVEPLDLNETKAAIRELISHGIDALAVSSEVGARNPEYELKVKELIQQTTDLPVVCGSELTDELNCVKRANTCYFNARLIPLVTHLLTSVKDVLSKKGVVAPVMVVKGDGTLMGENVAKTRPVEMVLSGPAASVIGGAYLAGLKDGYVVDMGGTTTDAAIVQNGFVAFKNEGISIEGFRTAVKTVDIHTFGLGGDSYITHNYRDKSIHVGPRRVVPLCYLADQFPPVLSQLSEKSSDARGEEILVQPADYFMFQKDIRGHDFHPQEEAIVSILKKNGPMPREQLVRKVRASGLSLLRTERLEMFGYILRSALTPTDILHAAGKISFWNKEAAKRAVELYAARSGCSTREFMDRALREFYRNLIYQLLSFIFREDKSIHDRDGLSHNISHHLFSTKKQFHIDVRLEKPIVFIGAPSPSYAENLKEYIDLEVHVPEYNAVANAVGAITGAVREVVTILIRPEEGRGFTAFAPDRKINYKTLKDAKHAMSGLASDLVRERARLSGARNVDVKLKVEDKKVKLSRDDEVYLETVITASVSSVPVMKR
;
A
#
# COMPACT_ATOMS: atom_id res chain seq x y z
N LYS A 1 -9.26 28.97 33.52
CA LYS A 1 -10.60 28.82 34.20
C LYS A 1 -10.78 27.43 34.82
N TYR A 2 -10.18 26.39 34.25
CA TYR A 2 -10.28 25.01 34.77
C TYR A 2 -9.17 24.67 35.79
N ASP A 3 -8.06 25.41 35.77
CA ASP A 3 -6.92 25.18 36.69
C ASP A 3 -7.31 25.14 38.17
N GLY A 4 -8.27 25.94 38.60
CA GLY A 4 -8.74 25.97 40.00
C GLY A 4 -9.59 24.75 40.41
N VAL A 5 -10.29 24.10 39.44
CA VAL A 5 -11.15 22.93 39.69
C VAL A 5 -10.32 21.64 39.75
N PHE A 6 -9.13 21.64 39.10
CA PHE A 6 -8.28 20.45 38.94
C PHE A 6 -6.92 20.56 39.64
N ASP A 7 -6.75 21.55 40.54
CA ASP A 7 -5.44 21.79 41.17
C ASP A 7 -4.84 20.54 41.85
N PRO A 8 -5.59 19.69 42.59
CA PRO A 8 -5.02 18.46 43.17
C PRO A 8 -4.50 17.43 42.18
N TYR A 9 -4.85 17.60 40.92
CA TYR A 9 -4.56 16.62 39.82
C TYR A 9 -3.69 17.20 38.71
N LYS A 10 -3.14 18.42 38.91
CA LYS A 10 -2.48 19.24 37.89
C LYS A 10 -1.34 18.54 37.18
N GLU A 11 -0.47 17.81 37.91
CA GLU A 11 0.65 17.07 37.29
C GLU A 11 0.17 15.81 36.53
N LYS A 12 -0.80 15.11 37.09
CA LYS A 12 -1.39 13.94 36.47
C LYS A 12 -2.19 14.34 35.22
N TYR A 13 -2.88 15.49 35.29
CA TYR A 13 -3.57 16.10 34.18
C TYR A 13 -2.63 16.43 33.00
N LYS A 14 -1.47 17.05 33.26
CA LYS A 14 -0.49 17.40 32.22
C LYS A 14 0.06 16.18 31.49
N GLN A 15 0.39 15.10 32.21
CA GLN A 15 0.88 13.86 31.61
C GLN A 15 -0.16 13.21 30.73
N TYR A 16 -1.39 13.13 31.20
CA TYR A 16 -2.47 12.51 30.47
C TYR A 16 -2.96 13.35 29.29
N ARG A 17 -2.97 14.67 29.43
CA ARG A 17 -3.29 15.58 28.36
C ARG A 17 -2.31 15.42 27.19
N LYS A 18 -1.01 15.36 27.47
CA LYS A 18 -0.02 15.15 26.42
C LYS A 18 -0.26 13.85 25.67
N LYS A 19 -0.50 12.75 26.38
CA LYS A 19 -0.79 11.45 25.75
C LYS A 19 -2.10 11.48 24.97
N PHE A 20 -3.14 12.10 25.51
CA PHE A 20 -4.43 12.25 24.83
C PHE A 20 -4.32 13.14 23.60
N ASP A 21 -3.63 14.28 23.67
CA ASP A 21 -3.40 15.16 22.53
C ASP A 21 -2.60 14.45 21.43
N GLU A 22 -1.64 13.58 21.78
CA GLU A 22 -0.88 12.77 20.83
C GLU A 22 -1.74 11.68 20.18
N GLU A 23 -2.61 11.01 20.92
CA GLU A 23 -3.48 9.94 20.40
C GLU A 23 -4.72 10.48 19.68
N VAL A 24 -5.40 11.47 20.22
CA VAL A 24 -6.59 12.08 19.59
C VAL A 24 -6.21 12.91 18.38
N SER A 25 -5.05 13.58 18.38
CA SER A 25 -4.55 14.27 17.20
C SER A 25 -4.36 13.35 16.00
N ARG A 26 -4.03 12.09 16.21
CA ARG A 26 -3.92 11.12 15.11
C ARG A 26 -5.27 10.77 14.47
N TYR A 27 -6.36 10.88 15.19
CA TYR A 27 -7.68 10.40 14.78
C TYR A 27 -8.70 11.49 14.47
N LEU A 28 -8.60 12.68 15.08
CA LEU A 28 -9.62 13.74 15.01
C LEU A 28 -9.19 15.03 14.29
N ILE A 29 -7.91 15.20 13.93
CA ILE A 29 -7.36 16.46 13.39
C ILE A 29 -8.03 16.92 12.08
N ASN A 30 -8.69 16.05 11.34
CA ASN A 30 -9.22 16.39 10.02
C ASN A 30 -10.68 16.86 9.99
N GLU A 31 -11.41 16.86 11.13
CA GLU A 31 -12.87 17.13 11.09
C GLU A 31 -13.38 18.16 12.14
N TRP A 32 -12.53 18.61 13.08
CA TRP A 32 -13.01 19.43 14.21
C TRP A 32 -12.16 20.68 14.45
N ASP A 33 -12.80 21.81 14.78
CA ASP A 33 -12.12 23.06 15.20
C ASP A 33 -11.22 22.77 16.43
N GLN A 34 -9.95 23.22 16.39
CA GLN A 34 -8.99 23.03 17.50
C GLN A 34 -9.51 23.50 18.86
N ARG A 35 -10.37 24.52 18.92
CA ARG A 35 -11.03 24.97 20.14
C ARG A 35 -11.98 23.91 20.70
N TRP A 36 -12.63 23.17 19.84
CA TRP A 36 -13.52 22.06 20.18
C TRP A 36 -12.74 20.90 20.76
N ILE A 37 -11.64 20.52 20.12
CA ILE A 37 -10.74 19.46 20.60
C ILE A 37 -10.21 19.78 21.99
N GLN A 38 -9.79 21.04 22.26
CA GLN A 38 -9.33 21.44 23.58
C GLN A 38 -10.40 21.36 24.66
N ASN A 39 -11.61 21.81 24.39
CA ASN A 39 -12.73 21.76 25.32
C ASN A 39 -13.17 20.32 25.59
N TYR A 40 -13.22 19.51 24.55
CA TYR A 40 -13.56 18.09 24.61
C TYR A 40 -12.52 17.28 25.38
N THR A 41 -11.24 17.48 25.11
CA THR A 41 -10.14 16.88 25.85
C THR A 41 -10.22 17.20 27.32
N THR A 42 -10.58 18.42 27.66
CA THR A 42 -10.74 18.86 29.06
C THR A 42 -11.86 18.11 29.75
N LEU A 43 -13.02 17.95 29.10
CA LEU A 43 -14.16 17.21 29.66
C LEU A 43 -13.89 15.72 29.82
N ALA A 44 -13.28 15.07 28.82
CA ALA A 44 -12.87 13.67 28.88
C ALA A 44 -11.86 13.42 30.01
N PHE A 45 -10.94 14.37 30.24
CA PHE A 45 -9.96 14.31 31.32
C PHE A 45 -10.55 14.38 32.72
N ILE A 46 -11.65 15.11 32.87
CA ILE A 46 -12.38 15.23 34.14
C ILE A 46 -12.94 13.88 34.58
N ASP A 47 -13.55 13.16 33.66
CA ASP A 47 -14.23 11.89 33.99
C ASP A 47 -13.21 10.74 34.20
N TRP A 48 -12.08 10.75 33.46
CA TRP A 48 -11.04 9.73 33.59
C TRP A 48 -10.13 9.90 34.81
N GLY A 49 -9.86 11.12 35.23
CA GLY A 49 -8.99 11.42 36.40
C GLY A 49 -9.62 11.08 37.75
N MET A 50 -10.89 10.72 37.81
CA MET A 50 -11.66 10.72 39.06
C MET A 50 -12.46 9.44 39.29
N LYS A 51 -12.05 8.67 40.28
CA LYS A 51 -12.71 7.42 40.70
C LYS A 51 -14.07 7.65 41.37
N ASP A 52 -14.49 8.88 41.66
CA ASP A 52 -15.76 9.21 42.33
C ASP A 52 -16.67 10.02 41.40
N SER A 53 -17.37 9.25 40.54
CA SER A 53 -17.97 9.75 39.30
C SER A 53 -19.13 10.73 39.43
N GLN A 54 -19.98 10.64 40.47
CA GLN A 54 -21.23 11.40 40.49
C GLN A 54 -21.03 12.87 40.88
N ARG A 55 -20.14 13.16 41.83
CA ARG A 55 -19.88 14.54 42.29
C ARG A 55 -19.19 15.39 41.21
N PHE A 56 -18.35 14.78 40.44
CA PHE A 56 -17.60 15.46 39.39
C PHE A 56 -18.33 15.55 38.09
N ARG A 57 -19.19 14.56 37.72
CA ARG A 57 -20.15 14.72 36.64
C ARG A 57 -20.99 15.96 36.77
N LYS A 58 -21.55 16.20 37.97
CA LYS A 58 -22.32 17.43 38.23
C LYS A 58 -21.50 18.70 38.03
N LYS A 59 -20.22 18.71 38.45
CA LYS A 59 -19.32 19.86 38.25
C LYS A 59 -18.91 20.02 36.79
N ALA A 60 -18.64 18.92 36.06
CA ALA A 60 -18.31 18.95 34.66
C ALA A 60 -19.47 19.49 33.80
N VAL A 61 -20.69 19.02 34.06
CA VAL A 61 -21.91 19.52 33.40
C VAL A 61 -22.15 21.00 33.73
N GLN A 62 -21.89 21.42 34.98
CA GLN A 62 -22.03 22.79 35.39
C GLN A 62 -20.99 23.71 34.75
N SER A 63 -19.75 23.23 34.58
CA SER A 63 -18.67 23.95 33.91
C SER A 63 -18.89 23.97 32.38
N ALA A 64 -19.39 22.92 31.78
CA ALA A 64 -19.77 22.92 30.36
C ALA A 64 -20.87 23.94 30.07
N LYS A 65 -21.93 23.96 30.91
CA LYS A 65 -23.01 24.97 30.83
C LYS A 65 -22.50 26.42 30.98
N SER A 66 -21.51 26.67 31.86
CA SER A 66 -20.91 28.00 32.01
C SER A 66 -20.08 28.44 30.80
N LEU A 67 -19.73 27.51 29.89
CA LEU A 67 -19.06 27.75 28.62
C LEU A 67 -20.00 27.81 27.42
N GLY A 68 -21.32 27.64 27.65
CA GLY A 68 -22.31 27.60 26.57
C GLY A 68 -22.30 26.30 25.79
N LEU A 69 -21.79 25.21 26.40
CA LEU A 69 -21.80 23.88 25.82
C LEU A 69 -22.96 23.07 26.39
N GLU A 70 -23.82 22.51 25.55
CA GLU A 70 -24.80 21.50 25.96
C GLU A 70 -24.12 20.15 25.98
N PHE A 71 -24.10 19.51 27.15
CA PHE A 71 -23.55 18.18 27.35
C PHE A 71 -24.65 17.30 27.96
N GLU A 72 -25.18 16.37 27.18
CA GLU A 72 -26.00 15.27 27.71
C GLU A 72 -25.12 14.01 27.71
N PRO A 73 -24.75 13.48 28.89
CA PRO A 73 -24.10 12.19 28.95
C PRO A 73 -25.08 11.13 28.50
N LEU A 74 -24.76 10.36 27.48
CA LEU A 74 -25.51 9.16 27.10
C LEU A 74 -25.60 8.26 28.34
N GLU A 75 -26.84 7.94 28.75
CA GLU A 75 -27.07 7.13 29.93
C GLU A 75 -26.35 5.78 29.83
N GLY A 76 -25.51 5.51 30.79
CA GLY A 76 -25.19 4.14 31.20
C GLY A 76 -23.80 3.59 31.02
N ASN A 77 -22.78 4.27 30.45
CA ASN A 77 -21.48 3.60 30.32
C ASN A 77 -20.23 4.46 30.61
N PRO A 78 -19.66 4.33 31.84
CA PRO A 78 -18.36 4.96 32.17
C PRO A 78 -17.16 4.38 31.38
N ARG A 79 -17.32 3.28 30.61
CA ARG A 79 -16.28 2.71 29.76
C ARG A 79 -16.01 3.51 28.50
N ILE A 80 -16.97 4.30 28.02
CA ILE A 80 -16.84 5.06 26.76
C ILE A 80 -15.61 5.98 26.78
N LEU A 81 -15.33 6.66 27.90
CA LEU A 81 -14.14 7.52 28.00
C LEU A 81 -12.82 6.75 28.11
N LEU A 82 -12.86 5.55 28.71
CA LEU A 82 -11.71 4.65 28.75
C LEU A 82 -11.43 4.07 27.35
N ASP A 83 -12.47 3.75 26.60
CA ASP A 83 -12.37 3.26 25.23
C ASP A 83 -11.88 4.36 24.29
N LEU A 84 -12.26 5.60 24.50
CA LEU A 84 -11.75 6.78 23.77
C LEU A 84 -10.25 6.99 24.03
N LEU A 85 -9.81 6.86 25.28
CA LEU A 85 -8.40 7.00 25.66
C LEU A 85 -7.53 5.83 25.21
N ASN A 86 -8.12 4.64 25.02
CA ASN A 86 -7.45 3.45 24.53
C ASN A 86 -7.53 3.29 23.01
N GLY A 87 -8.13 4.22 22.27
CA GLY A 87 -8.30 4.14 20.82
C GLY A 87 -9.41 3.21 20.36
N ASN A 88 -10.25 2.69 21.28
CA ASN A 88 -11.30 1.69 21.02
C ASN A 88 -12.71 2.29 20.90
N TRP A 89 -12.81 3.57 20.55
CA TRP A 89 -14.11 4.25 20.46
C TRP A 89 -14.74 4.10 19.07
N LYS A 90 -16.07 4.08 19.07
CA LYS A 90 -16.86 4.15 17.82
C LYS A 90 -17.42 5.56 17.66
N LYS A 91 -17.53 6.01 16.43
CA LYS A 91 -18.02 7.34 16.04
C LYS A 91 -19.43 7.65 16.63
N ASP A 92 -20.22 6.61 16.86
CA ASP A 92 -21.60 6.69 17.37
C ASP A 92 -21.73 6.76 18.91
N ASP A 93 -20.62 6.67 19.63
CA ASP A 93 -20.62 6.67 21.09
C ASP A 93 -20.82 8.06 21.70
N PHE A 94 -20.69 9.14 20.88
CA PHE A 94 -20.86 10.54 21.34
C PHE A 94 -21.43 11.44 20.26
N LEU A 95 -22.46 12.19 20.61
CA LEU A 95 -22.92 13.32 19.83
C LEU A 95 -22.89 14.56 20.73
N ILE A 96 -21.93 15.48 20.51
CA ILE A 96 -21.87 16.78 21.18
C ILE A 96 -22.16 17.85 20.13
N ILE A 97 -23.28 18.52 20.26
CA ILE A 97 -23.71 19.58 19.33
C ILE A 97 -23.56 20.93 20.06
N PRO A 98 -22.71 21.86 19.55
CA PRO A 98 -22.62 23.20 20.09
C PRO A 98 -23.90 24.00 19.86
N PRO A 99 -24.28 24.89 20.75
CA PRO A 99 -25.41 25.79 20.53
C PRO A 99 -25.22 26.63 19.26
N GLY A 100 -26.16 26.53 18.33
CA GLY A 100 -26.15 27.28 17.08
C GLY A 100 -25.48 26.58 15.89
N MET A 101 -24.93 25.38 16.05
CA MET A 101 -24.38 24.57 14.94
C MET A 101 -25.53 23.77 14.30
N LYS A 102 -25.75 23.99 13.01
CA LYS A 102 -26.57 23.08 12.19
C LYS A 102 -25.71 21.85 11.89
N ILE A 103 -26.27 20.65 12.12
CA ILE A 103 -25.64 19.40 11.68
C ILE A 103 -25.50 19.51 10.16
N MET A 104 -24.26 19.70 9.69
CA MET A 104 -23.98 19.64 8.26
C MET A 104 -24.04 18.18 7.81
N PRO A 105 -24.62 17.87 6.65
CA PRO A 105 -24.83 16.50 6.17
C PRO A 105 -23.58 15.73 5.77
N SER A 106 -22.36 16.20 6.10
CA SER A 106 -21.11 15.48 5.83
C SER A 106 -21.02 14.09 6.50
N TYR A 107 -21.89 13.81 7.48
CA TYR A 107 -22.02 12.49 8.09
C TYR A 107 -22.77 11.47 7.23
N THR A 108 -23.43 11.90 6.16
CA THR A 108 -24.11 10.98 5.25
C THR A 108 -23.17 10.28 4.28
N ASP A 109 -21.95 10.77 4.11
CA ASP A 109 -20.99 10.18 3.16
C ASP A 109 -20.50 8.80 3.61
N ASP A 110 -20.29 8.56 4.91
CA ASP A 110 -19.86 7.25 5.41
C ASP A 110 -21.02 6.20 5.34
N ILE A 111 -22.26 6.62 5.49
CA ILE A 111 -23.44 5.73 5.36
C ILE A 111 -23.76 5.45 3.89
N LEU A 112 -23.45 6.38 2.99
CA LEU A 112 -23.71 6.28 1.56
C LEU A 112 -22.59 5.52 0.82
N THR A 113 -21.37 5.51 1.35
CA THR A 113 -20.25 4.75 0.77
C THR A 113 -20.39 3.24 0.97
N CYS A 114 -20.89 2.76 2.12
CA CYS A 114 -21.11 1.33 2.36
C CYS A 114 -21.98 0.64 1.29
N SER A 115 -22.99 1.30 0.76
CA SER A 115 -23.88 0.69 -0.23
C SER A 115 -23.37 0.76 -1.68
N SER A 116 -22.47 1.71 -1.98
CA SER A 116 -21.78 1.76 -3.28
C SER A 116 -20.65 0.74 -3.35
N GLU A 117 -19.97 0.49 -2.25
CA GLU A 117 -18.89 -0.50 -2.14
C GLU A 117 -19.39 -1.93 -2.34
N GLU A 118 -20.53 -2.30 -1.75
CA GLU A 118 -21.14 -3.61 -1.97
C GLU A 118 -21.61 -3.78 -3.43
N ALA A 119 -22.10 -2.72 -4.06
CA ALA A 119 -22.52 -2.74 -5.45
C ALA A 119 -21.32 -2.83 -6.41
N GLU A 120 -20.26 -2.07 -6.18
CA GLU A 120 -19.02 -2.18 -6.94
C GLU A 120 -18.35 -3.53 -6.74
N ALA A 121 -18.31 -4.07 -5.51
CA ALA A 121 -17.78 -5.39 -5.23
C ALA A 121 -18.57 -6.51 -5.93
N ALA A 122 -19.90 -6.45 -5.92
CA ALA A 122 -20.75 -7.43 -6.61
C ALA A 122 -20.60 -7.37 -8.15
N VAL A 123 -20.45 -6.17 -8.72
CA VAL A 123 -20.16 -5.99 -10.16
C VAL A 123 -18.74 -6.43 -10.47
N TYR A 124 -17.79 -6.23 -9.53
CA TYR A 124 -16.42 -6.73 -9.63
C TYR A 124 -16.40 -8.26 -9.71
N ASP A 125 -17.12 -8.92 -8.83
CA ASP A 125 -17.18 -10.38 -8.72
C ASP A 125 -17.73 -11.03 -10.01
N SER A 126 -18.82 -10.47 -10.58
CA SER A 126 -19.43 -11.05 -11.78
C SER A 126 -18.60 -10.87 -13.07
N GLY A 127 -17.86 -9.79 -13.20
CA GLY A 127 -17.14 -9.42 -14.42
C GLY A 127 -15.88 -10.26 -14.69
N LEU A 128 -15.15 -10.63 -13.65
CA LEU A 128 -13.93 -11.43 -13.83
C LEU A 128 -14.21 -12.91 -14.11
N ARG A 129 -15.32 -13.45 -13.61
CA ARG A 129 -15.74 -14.83 -13.94
C ARG A 129 -15.98 -15.01 -15.44
N GLU A 130 -16.49 -13.99 -16.12
CA GLU A 130 -16.76 -14.03 -17.57
C GLU A 130 -15.52 -13.72 -18.40
N ALA A 131 -14.57 -12.90 -17.90
CA ALA A 131 -13.29 -12.69 -18.58
C ALA A 131 -12.47 -13.99 -18.69
N GLY A 132 -12.61 -14.90 -17.72
CA GLY A 132 -12.05 -16.25 -17.78
C GLY A 132 -12.71 -17.18 -18.83
N ALA A 133 -13.91 -16.82 -19.32
CA ALA A 133 -14.61 -17.61 -20.35
C ALA A 133 -14.10 -17.34 -21.78
N TYR A 134 -13.32 -16.25 -21.99
CA TYR A 134 -12.73 -15.99 -23.31
C TYR A 134 -11.39 -16.69 -23.47
N GLU A 135 -11.33 -17.71 -24.34
CA GLU A 135 -10.08 -18.41 -24.63
C GLU A 135 -9.00 -17.48 -25.18
N ARG A 136 -7.88 -17.42 -24.50
CA ARG A 136 -6.61 -16.90 -25.02
C ARG A 136 -5.88 -18.05 -25.74
N LYS A 137 -5.24 -17.76 -26.87
CA LYS A 137 -4.45 -18.77 -27.62
C LYS A 137 -3.08 -18.19 -27.94
N GLY A 138 -2.09 -19.07 -28.07
CA GLY A 138 -0.70 -18.67 -28.38
C GLY A 138 0.11 -18.35 -27.16
N PHE A 139 1.11 -17.48 -27.31
CA PHE A 139 2.10 -17.20 -26.28
C PHE A 139 1.97 -15.79 -25.76
N GLY A 140 2.24 -15.63 -24.46
CA GLY A 140 2.36 -14.34 -23.77
C GLY A 140 3.66 -14.23 -23.01
N LEU A 141 4.21 -13.03 -22.95
CA LEU A 141 5.40 -12.69 -22.16
C LEU A 141 4.98 -11.86 -20.93
N GLY A 142 5.06 -12.46 -19.75
CA GLY A 142 4.83 -11.77 -18.48
C GLY A 142 6.13 -11.28 -17.91
N ILE A 143 6.16 -10.02 -17.49
CA ILE A 143 7.34 -9.37 -16.91
C ILE A 143 6.94 -8.73 -15.58
N ASP A 144 7.72 -8.96 -14.53
CA ASP A 144 7.63 -8.19 -13.29
C ASP A 144 8.97 -7.54 -12.96
N ALA A 145 9.04 -6.24 -13.05
CA ALA A 145 10.22 -5.46 -12.63
C ALA A 145 10.08 -5.06 -11.15
N GLY A 146 10.38 -6.01 -10.28
CA GLY A 146 10.30 -5.87 -8.82
C GLY A 146 11.44 -5.06 -8.22
N GLY A 147 11.43 -4.91 -6.90
CA GLY A 147 12.44 -4.12 -6.16
C GLY A 147 13.81 -4.79 -6.06
N THR A 148 13.94 -6.10 -6.21
CA THR A 148 15.23 -6.82 -6.10
C THR A 148 15.54 -7.59 -7.37
N TYR A 149 14.58 -8.27 -7.93
CA TYR A 149 14.69 -9.06 -9.16
C TYR A 149 13.65 -8.63 -10.17
N THR A 150 14.02 -8.77 -11.44
CA THR A 150 13.11 -8.71 -12.58
C THR A 150 12.87 -10.12 -13.05
N ASP A 151 11.59 -10.51 -13.06
CA ASP A 151 11.12 -11.84 -13.43
C ASP A 151 10.48 -11.80 -14.80
N THR A 152 10.76 -12.78 -15.65
CA THR A 152 10.14 -12.90 -16.98
C THR A 152 9.68 -14.33 -17.19
N VAL A 153 8.43 -14.51 -17.65
CA VAL A 153 7.87 -15.82 -17.99
C VAL A 153 7.35 -15.83 -19.42
N LEU A 154 7.61 -16.91 -20.15
CA LEU A 154 6.92 -17.23 -21.39
C LEU A 154 5.75 -18.18 -21.05
N TYR A 155 4.53 -17.76 -21.32
CA TYR A 155 3.31 -18.45 -20.97
C TYR A 155 2.59 -18.94 -22.23
N ASN A 156 2.18 -20.23 -22.26
CA ASN A 156 1.35 -20.79 -23.32
C ASN A 156 -0.12 -20.80 -22.87
N PHE A 157 -0.93 -19.92 -23.43
CA PHE A 157 -2.35 -19.83 -23.10
C PHE A 157 -3.16 -21.04 -23.54
N SER A 158 -2.78 -21.70 -24.65
CA SER A 158 -3.50 -22.87 -25.18
C SER A 158 -3.32 -24.08 -24.28
N GLU A 159 -2.17 -24.22 -23.65
CA GLU A 159 -1.82 -25.32 -22.74
C GLU A 159 -1.95 -24.94 -21.26
N ASN A 160 -2.24 -23.66 -20.99
CA ASN A 160 -2.40 -23.09 -19.64
C ASN A 160 -1.19 -23.38 -18.74
N ARG A 161 0.03 -23.17 -19.26
CA ARG A 161 1.27 -23.45 -18.51
C ARG A 161 2.41 -22.47 -18.81
N VAL A 162 3.32 -22.36 -17.86
CA VAL A 162 4.61 -21.69 -18.05
C VAL A 162 5.49 -22.59 -18.93
N VAL A 163 6.06 -22.02 -20.01
CA VAL A 163 6.97 -22.72 -20.91
C VAL A 163 8.42 -22.58 -20.43
N ALA A 164 8.81 -21.38 -20.07
CA ALA A 164 10.13 -21.04 -19.53
C ALA A 164 10.03 -19.79 -18.69
N TRP A 165 11.01 -19.57 -17.83
CA TRP A 165 11.11 -18.37 -17.00
C TRP A 165 12.56 -18.01 -16.71
N ALA A 166 12.82 -16.73 -16.41
CA ALA A 166 14.14 -16.25 -16.04
C ALA A 166 14.05 -15.15 -14.98
N LYS A 167 15.12 -15.00 -14.20
CA LYS A 167 15.32 -13.93 -13.23
C LYS A 167 16.61 -13.18 -13.49
N ALA A 168 16.56 -11.84 -13.41
CA ALA A 168 17.74 -10.97 -13.40
C ALA A 168 17.67 -10.00 -12.22
N LEU A 169 18.79 -9.46 -11.81
CA LEU A 169 18.80 -8.39 -10.79
C LEU A 169 18.16 -7.13 -11.37
N THR A 170 17.32 -6.49 -10.60
CA THR A 170 16.73 -5.20 -10.97
C THR A 170 17.81 -4.10 -10.84
N THR A 171 17.90 -3.23 -11.83
CA THR A 171 18.73 -2.04 -11.83
C THR A 171 17.89 -0.81 -11.51
N HIS A 172 18.07 -0.24 -10.31
CA HIS A 172 17.24 0.86 -9.80
C HIS A 172 17.49 2.22 -10.48
N ASP A 173 18.64 2.38 -11.12
CA ASP A 173 18.98 3.55 -11.94
C ASP A 173 18.30 3.51 -13.32
N ASP A 174 18.09 2.30 -13.85
CA ASP A 174 17.40 2.05 -15.12
C ASP A 174 16.76 0.66 -15.11
N TYR A 175 15.48 0.58 -14.86
CA TYR A 175 14.72 -0.68 -14.84
C TYR A 175 14.79 -1.46 -16.15
N THR A 176 15.03 -0.74 -17.28
CA THR A 176 15.10 -1.36 -18.62
C THR A 176 16.23 -2.37 -18.73
N ARG A 177 17.36 -2.09 -18.07
CA ARG A 177 18.53 -3.00 -18.08
C ARG A 177 18.23 -4.33 -17.39
N GLY A 178 17.51 -4.29 -16.26
CA GLY A 178 17.08 -5.51 -15.58
C GLY A 178 16.07 -6.32 -16.41
N ILE A 179 15.14 -5.62 -17.08
CA ILE A 179 14.17 -6.23 -18.00
C ILE A 179 14.89 -6.88 -19.18
N GLU A 180 15.79 -6.17 -19.84
CA GLU A 180 16.60 -6.69 -20.95
C GLU A 180 17.39 -7.94 -20.54
N ALA A 181 18.10 -7.86 -19.39
CA ALA A 181 18.87 -9.00 -18.87
C ALA A 181 18.00 -10.23 -18.55
N SER A 182 16.76 -10.04 -18.05
CA SER A 182 15.85 -11.16 -17.78
C SER A 182 15.32 -11.77 -19.06
N ILE A 183 14.99 -10.95 -20.07
CA ILE A 183 14.58 -11.41 -21.41
C ILE A 183 15.74 -12.15 -22.10
N ASP A 184 16.96 -11.65 -22.02
CA ASP A 184 18.15 -12.30 -22.58
C ASP A 184 18.40 -13.69 -22.01
N LYS A 185 18.28 -13.83 -20.69
CA LYS A 185 18.38 -15.14 -20.03
C LYS A 185 17.28 -16.08 -20.51
N LEU A 186 16.04 -15.59 -20.60
CA LEU A 186 14.92 -16.39 -21.11
C LEU A 186 15.15 -16.82 -22.55
N ALA A 187 15.66 -15.91 -23.40
CA ALA A 187 15.96 -16.17 -24.80
C ALA A 187 17.04 -17.25 -25.00
N ALA A 188 17.97 -17.38 -24.08
CA ALA A 188 19.00 -18.41 -24.11
C ALA A 188 18.45 -19.83 -23.81
N GLU A 189 17.27 -19.94 -23.20
CA GLU A 189 16.67 -21.22 -22.79
C GLU A 189 15.58 -21.72 -23.74
N ILE A 190 15.13 -20.89 -24.70
CA ILE A 190 14.04 -21.23 -25.62
C ILE A 190 14.42 -21.01 -27.09
N PRO A 191 13.79 -21.74 -28.03
CA PRO A 191 13.99 -21.48 -29.46
C PRO A 191 13.59 -20.06 -29.84
N GLU A 192 14.40 -19.37 -30.65
CA GLU A 192 14.18 -17.99 -31.12
C GLU A 192 12.82 -17.81 -31.80
N GLU A 193 12.33 -18.83 -32.49
CA GLU A 193 11.04 -18.85 -33.15
C GLU A 193 9.84 -18.67 -32.20
N LEU A 194 10.00 -18.98 -30.91
CA LEU A 194 8.94 -18.79 -29.92
C LEU A 194 8.75 -17.32 -29.56
N PHE A 195 9.82 -16.50 -29.58
CA PHE A 195 9.71 -15.06 -29.36
C PHE A 195 8.88 -14.37 -30.45
N SER A 196 9.02 -14.76 -31.69
CA SER A 196 8.24 -14.21 -32.80
C SER A 196 6.74 -14.56 -32.73
N LYS A 197 6.38 -15.62 -31.98
CA LYS A 197 5.00 -16.05 -31.72
C LYS A 197 4.33 -15.41 -30.50
N VAL A 198 5.06 -14.55 -29.77
CA VAL A 198 4.49 -13.82 -28.63
C VAL A 198 3.44 -12.85 -29.14
N GLY A 199 2.18 -13.09 -28.76
CA GLY A 199 1.03 -12.28 -29.15
C GLY A 199 0.62 -11.22 -28.12
N LEU A 200 1.18 -11.26 -26.89
CA LEU A 200 0.87 -10.36 -25.80
C LEU A 200 2.09 -10.20 -24.89
N VAL A 201 2.37 -8.97 -24.48
CA VAL A 201 3.32 -8.68 -23.40
C VAL A 201 2.57 -7.99 -22.26
N SER A 202 2.84 -8.36 -21.01
CA SER A 202 2.29 -7.66 -19.87
C SER A 202 3.36 -7.37 -18.81
N LEU A 203 3.37 -6.16 -18.29
CA LEU A 203 4.37 -5.64 -17.36
C LEU A 203 3.73 -5.24 -16.05
N SER A 204 4.24 -5.77 -14.93
CA SER A 204 4.10 -5.18 -13.60
C SER A 204 5.43 -4.56 -13.16
N THR A 205 5.39 -3.55 -12.31
CA THR A 205 6.61 -2.89 -11.85
C THR A 205 6.40 -2.13 -10.55
N THR A 206 7.42 -2.13 -9.71
CA THR A 206 7.45 -1.31 -8.49
C THR A 206 7.88 0.15 -8.76
N LEU A 207 8.16 0.52 -10.02
CA LEU A 207 8.67 1.84 -10.40
C LEU A 207 7.79 2.98 -9.88
N ALA A 208 6.48 2.92 -10.11
CA ALA A 208 5.55 3.98 -9.71
C ALA A 208 5.50 4.15 -8.18
N THR A 209 5.44 3.05 -7.45
CA THR A 209 5.47 3.05 -5.98
C THR A 209 6.78 3.62 -5.45
N ASN A 210 7.92 3.11 -5.95
CA ASN A 210 9.25 3.55 -5.51
C ASN A 210 9.51 5.01 -5.85
N ALA A 211 9.06 5.47 -7.04
CA ALA A 211 9.23 6.87 -7.44
C ALA A 211 8.51 7.84 -6.49
N ILE A 212 7.32 7.49 -6.02
CA ILE A 212 6.59 8.34 -5.05
C ILE A 212 7.30 8.28 -3.69
N VAL A 213 7.58 7.07 -3.17
CA VAL A 213 8.20 6.86 -1.85
C VAL A 213 9.61 7.49 -1.76
N GLU A 214 10.40 7.45 -2.83
CA GLU A 214 11.74 8.04 -2.85
C GLU A 214 11.74 9.54 -3.25
N GLY A 215 10.57 10.14 -3.43
CA GLY A 215 10.43 11.52 -3.90
C GLY A 215 10.93 11.74 -5.34
N LYS A 216 11.14 10.66 -6.09
CA LYS A 216 11.59 10.67 -7.50
C LYS A 216 10.40 10.88 -8.43
N GLY A 217 10.66 11.16 -9.70
CA GLY A 217 9.66 11.45 -10.73
C GLY A 217 9.91 12.79 -11.39
N GLY A 218 9.05 13.16 -12.33
CA GLY A 218 9.09 14.49 -12.95
C GLY A 218 8.71 15.59 -11.95
N ARG A 219 9.05 16.81 -12.27
CA ARG A 219 8.55 18.01 -11.58
C ARG A 219 7.13 18.30 -12.06
N ALA A 220 6.15 18.17 -11.20
CA ALA A 220 4.77 18.49 -11.54
C ALA A 220 4.32 19.78 -10.86
N GLY A 221 3.56 20.61 -11.56
CA GLY A 221 2.81 21.72 -10.98
C GLY A 221 1.33 21.35 -10.84
N ILE A 222 0.64 21.92 -9.84
CA ILE A 222 -0.79 21.72 -9.69
C ILE A 222 -1.55 23.03 -9.63
N ILE A 223 -2.68 23.12 -10.36
CA ILE A 223 -3.66 24.19 -10.27
C ILE A 223 -4.86 23.68 -9.47
N LEU A 224 -5.15 24.36 -8.37
CA LEU A 224 -6.29 24.11 -7.49
C LEU A 224 -7.37 25.15 -7.73
N ILE A 225 -8.58 24.72 -8.11
CA ILE A 225 -9.68 25.61 -8.48
C ILE A 225 -10.73 25.63 -7.36
N GLY A 226 -10.97 26.78 -6.76
CA GLY A 226 -12.02 27.01 -5.76
C GLY A 226 -11.73 26.43 -4.38
N TYR A 227 -10.51 25.96 -4.12
CA TYR A 227 -10.11 25.41 -2.82
C TYR A 227 -10.11 26.50 -1.75
N ASP A 228 -10.79 26.24 -0.63
CA ASP A 228 -10.80 27.15 0.49
C ASP A 228 -9.55 27.01 1.39
N ARG A 229 -9.42 27.94 2.36
CA ARG A 229 -8.26 27.96 3.27
C ARG A 229 -8.17 26.72 4.19
N TYR A 230 -9.27 26.05 4.47
CA TYR A 230 -9.30 24.87 5.34
C TYR A 230 -8.84 23.65 4.57
N THR A 231 -9.35 23.48 3.37
CA THR A 231 -8.98 22.39 2.46
C THR A 231 -7.51 22.46 2.08
N LEU A 232 -6.99 23.67 1.82
CA LEU A 232 -5.57 23.90 1.50
C LEU A 232 -4.61 23.48 2.63
N LYS A 233 -5.03 23.52 3.91
CA LYS A 233 -4.21 23.03 5.02
C LYS A 233 -3.91 21.53 4.94
N GLY A 234 -4.75 20.76 4.26
CA GLY A 234 -4.57 19.31 4.02
C GLY A 234 -3.69 19.00 2.82
N ILE A 235 -3.19 20.03 2.09
CA ILE A 235 -2.43 19.88 0.87
C ILE A 235 -1.01 20.43 1.08
N SER A 236 0.00 19.56 0.89
CA SER A 236 1.43 19.92 1.00
C SER A 236 2.13 19.62 -0.33
N LEU A 237 1.57 20.14 -1.44
CA LEU A 237 2.07 19.92 -2.80
C LEU A 237 2.79 21.18 -3.29
N GLU A 238 3.90 21.01 -4.02
CA GLU A 238 4.70 22.13 -4.57
C GLU A 238 5.29 21.76 -5.93
N PRO A 239 5.32 22.71 -6.91
CA PRO A 239 4.69 24.03 -6.87
C PRO A 239 3.17 23.96 -7.05
N VAL A 240 2.42 24.84 -6.38
CA VAL A 240 0.97 24.93 -6.40
C VAL A 240 0.50 26.33 -6.74
N ALA A 241 -0.51 26.44 -7.60
CA ALA A 241 -1.24 27.69 -7.85
C ALA A 241 -2.71 27.50 -7.50
N VAL A 242 -3.31 28.47 -6.83
CA VAL A 242 -4.74 28.47 -6.50
C VAL A 242 -5.44 29.53 -7.34
N VAL A 243 -6.53 29.17 -8.00
CA VAL A 243 -7.30 30.05 -8.86
C VAL A 243 -8.76 30.13 -8.42
N ARG A 244 -9.37 31.30 -8.62
CA ARG A 244 -10.79 31.53 -8.30
C ARG A 244 -11.68 30.85 -9.32
N GLY A 245 -12.80 30.36 -8.84
CA GLY A 245 -13.85 29.65 -9.55
C GLY A 245 -14.47 28.62 -8.65
N LYS A 246 -15.76 28.71 -8.36
CA LYS A 246 -16.39 27.85 -7.36
C LYS A 246 -17.68 27.24 -7.89
N HIS A 247 -17.81 25.92 -7.68
CA HIS A 247 -19.09 25.23 -7.77
C HIS A 247 -19.67 25.00 -6.37
N SER A 248 -20.98 24.96 -6.26
CA SER A 248 -21.67 24.46 -5.06
C SER A 248 -21.46 22.95 -4.94
N ILE A 249 -21.84 22.38 -3.79
CA ILE A 249 -21.75 20.92 -3.57
C ILE A 249 -22.64 20.14 -4.56
N GLU A 250 -23.66 20.77 -5.11
CA GLU A 250 -24.53 20.24 -6.17
C GLU A 250 -23.93 20.41 -7.58
N GLY A 251 -22.73 21.01 -7.68
CA GLY A 251 -22.05 21.26 -8.94
C GLY A 251 -22.61 22.43 -9.75
N GLU A 252 -23.36 23.38 -9.13
CA GLU A 252 -23.78 24.61 -9.78
C GLU A 252 -22.65 25.67 -9.72
N SER A 253 -22.49 26.47 -10.78
CA SER A 253 -21.52 27.54 -10.78
C SER A 253 -21.97 28.66 -9.82
N VAL A 254 -21.19 28.87 -8.75
CA VAL A 254 -21.39 29.92 -7.75
C VAL A 254 -20.51 31.12 -8.06
N GLU A 255 -19.27 30.84 -8.44
CA GLU A 255 -18.28 31.84 -8.86
C GLU A 255 -17.65 31.39 -10.18
N PRO A 256 -17.69 32.21 -11.24
CA PRO A 256 -17.11 31.84 -12.52
C PRO A 256 -15.58 31.69 -12.41
N LEU A 257 -15.01 30.82 -13.23
CA LEU A 257 -13.55 30.62 -13.32
C LEU A 257 -12.90 31.93 -13.79
N ASP A 258 -11.90 32.39 -13.02
CA ASP A 258 -11.09 33.56 -13.40
C ASP A 258 -10.03 33.16 -14.44
N LEU A 259 -10.31 33.43 -15.69
CA LEU A 259 -9.44 33.09 -16.82
C LEU A 259 -8.11 33.86 -16.83
N ASN A 260 -8.07 35.09 -16.28
CA ASN A 260 -6.84 35.88 -16.22
C ASN A 260 -5.89 35.33 -15.15
N GLU A 261 -6.42 35.06 -13.97
CA GLU A 261 -5.69 34.40 -12.88
C GLU A 261 -5.19 33.02 -13.32
N THR A 262 -6.03 32.23 -13.98
CA THR A 262 -5.67 30.92 -14.54
C THR A 262 -4.50 31.01 -15.53
N LYS A 263 -4.53 31.95 -16.47
CA LYS A 263 -3.42 32.16 -17.44
C LYS A 263 -2.13 32.62 -16.76
N ALA A 264 -2.23 33.42 -15.68
CA ALA A 264 -1.08 33.79 -14.88
C ALA A 264 -0.48 32.61 -14.13
N ALA A 265 -1.33 31.82 -13.49
CA ALA A 265 -0.94 30.60 -12.78
C ALA A 265 -0.25 29.57 -13.69
N ILE A 266 -0.77 29.36 -14.91
CA ILE A 266 -0.14 28.46 -15.90
C ILE A 266 1.29 28.94 -16.23
N ARG A 267 1.47 30.24 -16.52
CA ARG A 267 2.80 30.81 -16.83
C ARG A 267 3.77 30.71 -15.65
N GLU A 268 3.30 30.97 -14.45
CA GLU A 268 4.07 30.87 -13.22
C GLU A 268 4.57 29.42 -13.02
N LEU A 269 3.67 28.43 -13.07
CA LEU A 269 4.04 27.02 -12.90
C LEU A 269 5.04 26.57 -13.98
N ILE A 270 4.85 26.94 -15.24
CA ILE A 270 5.81 26.64 -16.32
C ILE A 270 7.19 27.24 -16.03
N SER A 271 7.26 28.45 -15.44
CA SER A 271 8.53 29.09 -15.10
C SER A 271 9.36 28.34 -14.05
N HIS A 272 8.72 27.46 -13.27
CA HIS A 272 9.41 26.56 -12.33
C HIS A 272 10.08 25.35 -13.01
N GLY A 273 10.01 25.22 -14.34
CA GLY A 273 10.63 24.13 -15.09
C GLY A 273 9.99 22.79 -14.79
N ILE A 274 8.67 22.73 -14.80
CA ILE A 274 7.87 21.52 -14.58
C ILE A 274 7.81 20.66 -15.85
N ASP A 275 7.62 19.35 -15.66
CA ASP A 275 7.52 18.35 -16.74
C ASP A 275 6.07 17.96 -17.04
N ALA A 276 5.12 18.26 -16.13
CA ALA A 276 3.70 17.95 -16.28
C ALA A 276 2.84 18.85 -15.38
N LEU A 277 1.56 18.97 -15.71
CA LEU A 277 0.57 19.76 -14.98
C LEU A 277 -0.59 18.88 -14.47
N ALA A 278 -0.99 19.15 -13.23
CA ALA A 278 -2.19 18.61 -12.62
C ALA A 278 -3.24 19.74 -12.45
N VAL A 279 -4.51 19.41 -12.61
CA VAL A 279 -5.62 20.35 -12.39
C VAL A 279 -6.66 19.67 -11.51
N SER A 280 -7.05 20.30 -10.40
CA SER A 280 -8.09 19.76 -9.51
C SER A 280 -9.00 20.87 -9.03
N SER A 281 -10.31 20.67 -9.18
CA SER A 281 -11.35 21.54 -8.63
C SER A 281 -11.90 20.99 -7.33
N GLU A 282 -12.27 21.83 -6.38
CA GLU A 282 -12.84 21.39 -5.09
C GLU A 282 -14.04 20.45 -5.28
N VAL A 283 -14.88 20.72 -6.27
CA VAL A 283 -16.10 19.93 -6.57
C VAL A 283 -16.02 19.26 -7.95
N GLY A 284 -14.82 18.97 -8.45
CA GLY A 284 -14.60 18.40 -9.78
C GLY A 284 -15.27 17.05 -10.05
N ALA A 285 -15.47 16.24 -9.00
CA ALA A 285 -16.21 14.99 -9.10
C ALA A 285 -17.71 15.18 -9.40
N ARG A 286 -18.29 16.36 -9.14
CA ARG A 286 -19.69 16.70 -9.45
C ARG A 286 -19.83 17.51 -10.72
N ASN A 287 -18.87 18.38 -10.99
CA ASN A 287 -18.83 19.19 -12.21
C ASN A 287 -17.38 19.40 -12.66
N PRO A 288 -16.91 18.68 -13.70
CA PRO A 288 -15.55 18.79 -14.21
C PRO A 288 -15.31 20.02 -15.11
N GLU A 289 -16.32 20.84 -15.38
CA GLU A 289 -16.28 21.92 -16.37
C GLU A 289 -15.04 22.82 -16.22
N TYR A 290 -14.73 23.26 -15.00
CA TYR A 290 -13.60 24.16 -14.78
C TYR A 290 -12.26 23.45 -14.95
N GLU A 291 -12.13 22.19 -14.55
CA GLU A 291 -10.93 21.39 -14.79
C GLU A 291 -10.68 21.24 -16.30
N LEU A 292 -11.72 20.91 -17.07
CA LEU A 292 -11.62 20.74 -18.53
C LEU A 292 -11.29 22.06 -19.24
N LYS A 293 -11.88 23.19 -18.81
CA LYS A 293 -11.53 24.53 -19.33
C LYS A 293 -10.07 24.90 -19.06
N VAL A 294 -9.57 24.64 -17.86
CA VAL A 294 -8.17 24.89 -17.52
C VAL A 294 -7.24 23.97 -18.30
N LYS A 295 -7.59 22.70 -18.48
CA LYS A 295 -6.86 21.76 -19.33
C LYS A 295 -6.74 22.24 -20.77
N GLU A 296 -7.83 22.73 -21.35
CA GLU A 296 -7.84 23.29 -22.70
C GLU A 296 -6.91 24.53 -22.81
N LEU A 297 -6.94 25.43 -21.82
CA LEU A 297 -6.03 26.57 -21.78
C LEU A 297 -4.56 26.18 -21.67
N ILE A 298 -4.25 25.14 -20.89
CA ILE A 298 -2.89 24.60 -20.78
C ILE A 298 -2.43 24.05 -22.13
N GLN A 299 -3.25 23.24 -22.80
CA GLN A 299 -2.95 22.66 -24.12
C GLN A 299 -2.77 23.69 -25.23
N GLN A 300 -3.42 24.88 -25.11
CA GLN A 300 -3.20 26.00 -26.01
C GLN A 300 -1.90 26.78 -25.71
N THR A 301 -1.32 26.59 -24.50
CA THR A 301 -0.17 27.36 -24.01
C THR A 301 1.14 26.56 -24.10
N THR A 302 1.09 25.26 -23.94
CA THR A 302 2.27 24.38 -23.84
C THR A 302 1.94 22.96 -24.29
N ASP A 303 2.96 22.21 -24.73
CA ASP A 303 2.89 20.77 -25.05
C ASP A 303 3.08 19.86 -23.81
N LEU A 304 3.19 20.43 -22.60
CA LEU A 304 3.34 19.65 -21.38
C LEU A 304 2.11 18.76 -21.14
N PRO A 305 2.32 17.52 -20.70
CA PRO A 305 1.22 16.65 -20.29
C PRO A 305 0.37 17.31 -19.20
N VAL A 306 -0.95 17.23 -19.34
CA VAL A 306 -1.90 17.74 -18.34
C VAL A 306 -2.94 16.68 -18.01
N VAL A 307 -3.26 16.55 -16.72
CA VAL A 307 -4.27 15.62 -16.20
C VAL A 307 -5.20 16.35 -15.25
N CYS A 308 -6.50 16.00 -15.32
CA CYS A 308 -7.53 16.51 -14.41
C CYS A 308 -7.87 15.47 -13.32
N GLY A 309 -8.22 15.96 -12.13
CA GLY A 309 -8.66 15.09 -11.03
C GLY A 309 -9.90 14.26 -11.37
N SER A 310 -10.86 14.86 -12.07
CA SER A 310 -12.09 14.21 -12.56
C SER A 310 -11.84 13.09 -13.60
N GLU A 311 -10.70 13.10 -14.29
CA GLU A 311 -10.33 12.04 -15.24
C GLU A 311 -9.80 10.78 -14.54
N LEU A 312 -9.29 10.92 -13.31
CA LEU A 312 -8.68 9.84 -12.55
C LEU A 312 -9.64 9.17 -11.57
N THR A 313 -10.54 9.94 -10.96
CA THR A 313 -11.40 9.43 -9.88
C THR A 313 -12.66 10.26 -9.71
N ASP A 314 -13.75 9.59 -9.33
CA ASP A 314 -15.03 10.16 -8.90
C ASP A 314 -15.11 10.41 -7.37
N GLU A 315 -14.01 10.22 -6.64
CA GLU A 315 -13.90 10.45 -5.21
C GLU A 315 -14.30 11.90 -4.86
N LEU A 316 -15.22 12.05 -3.91
CA LEU A 316 -15.70 13.38 -3.48
C LEU A 316 -14.67 14.14 -2.67
N ASN A 317 -13.78 13.45 -1.97
CA ASN A 317 -12.73 14.07 -1.18
C ASN A 317 -11.72 14.79 -2.10
N CYS A 318 -11.82 16.12 -2.17
CA CYS A 318 -10.99 16.94 -3.05
C CYS A 318 -9.49 16.88 -2.73
N VAL A 319 -9.09 16.66 -1.45
CA VAL A 319 -7.68 16.49 -1.06
C VAL A 319 -7.13 15.17 -1.63
N LYS A 320 -7.88 14.07 -1.52
CA LYS A 320 -7.49 12.79 -2.14
C LYS A 320 -7.36 12.95 -3.66
N ARG A 321 -8.32 13.64 -4.32
CA ARG A 321 -8.26 13.89 -5.77
C ARG A 321 -7.05 14.73 -6.16
N ALA A 322 -6.78 15.84 -5.46
CA ALA A 322 -5.63 16.69 -5.73
C ALA A 322 -4.31 15.92 -5.59
N ASN A 323 -4.14 15.15 -4.52
CA ASN A 323 -2.96 14.32 -4.31
C ASN A 323 -2.80 13.28 -5.42
N THR A 324 -3.88 12.57 -5.78
CA THR A 324 -3.87 11.57 -6.86
C THR A 324 -3.48 12.20 -8.19
N CYS A 325 -4.06 13.36 -8.50
CA CYS A 325 -3.78 14.10 -9.73
C CYS A 325 -2.32 14.55 -9.81
N TYR A 326 -1.79 15.10 -8.72
CA TYR A 326 -0.41 15.56 -8.64
C TYR A 326 0.59 14.40 -8.77
N PHE A 327 0.39 13.29 -8.06
CA PHE A 327 1.26 12.12 -8.21
C PHE A 327 1.15 11.50 -9.60
N ASN A 328 -0.03 11.50 -10.20
CA ASN A 328 -0.18 11.07 -11.59
C ASN A 328 0.69 11.91 -12.53
N ALA A 329 0.62 13.24 -12.43
CA ALA A 329 1.41 14.15 -13.26
C ALA A 329 2.93 13.91 -13.08
N ARG A 330 3.40 13.69 -11.85
CA ARG A 330 4.81 13.36 -11.56
C ARG A 330 5.28 12.06 -12.19
N LEU A 331 4.42 11.07 -12.32
CA LEU A 331 4.74 9.75 -12.85
C LEU A 331 4.73 9.69 -14.38
N ILE A 332 4.04 10.61 -15.09
CA ILE A 332 3.89 10.59 -16.55
C ILE A 332 5.24 10.50 -17.28
N PRO A 333 6.24 11.38 -17.03
CA PRO A 333 7.51 11.33 -17.76
C PRO A 333 8.26 10.01 -17.52
N LEU A 334 8.26 9.53 -16.27
CA LEU A 334 8.97 8.34 -15.86
C LEU A 334 8.39 7.06 -16.50
N VAL A 335 7.07 6.90 -16.46
CA VAL A 335 6.39 5.73 -17.03
C VAL A 335 6.42 5.77 -18.55
N THR A 336 6.32 6.95 -19.17
CA THR A 336 6.47 7.11 -20.62
C THR A 336 7.86 6.65 -21.08
N HIS A 337 8.92 7.05 -20.36
CA HIS A 337 10.29 6.61 -20.65
C HIS A 337 10.43 5.09 -20.50
N LEU A 338 9.98 4.50 -19.38
CA LEU A 338 10.03 3.05 -19.16
C LEU A 338 9.36 2.28 -20.30
N LEU A 339 8.09 2.62 -20.61
CA LEU A 339 7.31 1.86 -21.61
C LEU A 339 7.90 2.00 -23.02
N THR A 340 8.47 3.17 -23.36
CA THR A 340 9.18 3.34 -24.64
C THR A 340 10.42 2.47 -24.68
N SER A 341 11.25 2.48 -23.65
CA SER A 341 12.46 1.67 -23.58
C SER A 341 12.19 0.17 -23.58
N VAL A 342 11.12 -0.28 -22.89
CA VAL A 342 10.68 -1.69 -22.91
C VAL A 342 10.29 -2.12 -24.34
N LYS A 343 9.56 -1.27 -25.06
CA LYS A 343 9.19 -1.57 -26.48
C LYS A 343 10.42 -1.66 -27.38
N ASP A 344 11.42 -0.80 -27.17
CA ASP A 344 12.67 -0.85 -27.94
C ASP A 344 13.42 -2.16 -27.69
N VAL A 345 13.49 -2.62 -26.43
CA VAL A 345 14.09 -3.92 -26.08
C VAL A 345 13.31 -5.07 -26.74
N LEU A 346 11.99 -5.08 -26.62
CA LEU A 346 11.13 -6.11 -27.24
C LEU A 346 11.29 -6.16 -28.77
N SER A 347 11.29 -4.99 -29.43
CA SER A 347 11.49 -4.88 -30.87
C SER A 347 12.83 -5.45 -31.33
N LYS A 348 13.93 -5.16 -30.60
CA LYS A 348 15.26 -5.72 -30.88
C LYS A 348 15.28 -7.24 -30.79
N LYS A 349 14.40 -7.83 -29.99
CA LYS A 349 14.23 -9.30 -29.83
C LYS A 349 13.19 -9.88 -30.77
N GLY A 350 12.67 -9.12 -31.73
CA GLY A 350 11.66 -9.59 -32.69
C GLY A 350 10.24 -9.72 -32.12
N VAL A 351 9.97 -9.24 -30.89
CA VAL A 351 8.65 -9.23 -30.28
C VAL A 351 7.89 -7.97 -30.67
N VAL A 352 6.87 -8.14 -31.53
CA VAL A 352 5.97 -7.06 -31.95
C VAL A 352 4.55 -7.42 -31.49
N ALA A 353 4.27 -7.16 -30.20
CA ALA A 353 3.00 -7.49 -29.56
C ALA A 353 2.50 -6.27 -28.77
N PRO A 354 1.17 -6.15 -28.53
CA PRO A 354 0.64 -5.13 -27.63
C PRO A 354 1.24 -5.31 -26.23
N VAL A 355 1.56 -4.16 -25.60
CA VAL A 355 2.07 -4.12 -24.22
C VAL A 355 0.93 -3.69 -23.31
N MET A 356 0.65 -4.52 -22.33
CA MET A 356 -0.28 -4.24 -21.23
C MET A 356 0.49 -3.93 -19.96
N VAL A 357 -0.13 -3.20 -19.06
CA VAL A 357 0.45 -2.84 -17.76
C VAL A 357 -0.51 -3.22 -16.65
N VAL A 358 0.00 -3.82 -15.59
CA VAL A 358 -0.79 -4.20 -14.42
C VAL A 358 -1.11 -2.96 -13.60
N LYS A 359 -2.37 -2.80 -13.19
CA LYS A 359 -2.83 -1.78 -12.25
C LYS A 359 -2.70 -2.26 -10.80
N GLY A 360 -2.75 -1.33 -9.85
CA GLY A 360 -2.75 -1.64 -8.41
C GLY A 360 -3.95 -2.47 -7.95
N ASP A 361 -5.07 -2.44 -8.68
CA ASP A 361 -6.24 -3.29 -8.46
C ASP A 361 -6.10 -4.69 -9.11
N GLY A 362 -4.95 -4.96 -9.74
CA GLY A 362 -4.65 -6.23 -10.37
C GLY A 362 -5.21 -6.41 -11.79
N THR A 363 -5.95 -5.45 -12.32
CA THR A 363 -6.43 -5.49 -13.71
C THR A 363 -5.40 -4.92 -14.68
N LEU A 364 -5.63 -5.07 -15.99
CA LEU A 364 -4.71 -4.63 -17.02
C LEU A 364 -5.21 -3.36 -17.72
N MET A 365 -4.27 -2.52 -18.10
CA MET A 365 -4.49 -1.40 -19.02
C MET A 365 -3.46 -1.38 -20.13
N GLY A 366 -3.85 -0.90 -21.33
CA GLY A 366 -2.94 -0.71 -22.44
C GLY A 366 -1.90 0.38 -22.18
N GLU A 367 -0.74 0.29 -22.85
CA GLU A 367 0.38 1.22 -22.67
C GLU A 367 0.01 2.70 -22.82
N ASN A 368 -0.91 3.03 -23.72
CA ASN A 368 -1.33 4.42 -23.93
C ASN A 368 -2.10 4.95 -22.73
N VAL A 369 -2.95 4.14 -22.10
CA VAL A 369 -3.65 4.50 -20.86
C VAL A 369 -2.65 4.60 -19.71
N ALA A 370 -1.69 3.67 -19.60
CA ALA A 370 -0.65 3.70 -18.59
C ALA A 370 0.21 4.97 -18.65
N LYS A 371 0.49 5.51 -19.85
CA LYS A 371 1.20 6.79 -20.03
C LYS A 371 0.39 8.00 -19.56
N THR A 372 -0.93 7.94 -19.56
CA THR A 372 -1.81 9.03 -19.10
C THR A 372 -2.25 8.89 -17.65
N ARG A 373 -2.38 7.64 -17.16
CA ARG A 373 -2.82 7.31 -15.81
C ARG A 373 -1.81 6.43 -15.03
N PRO A 374 -0.52 6.83 -14.99
CA PRO A 374 0.51 6.01 -14.35
C PRO A 374 0.30 5.81 -12.85
N VAL A 375 -0.47 6.65 -12.17
CA VAL A 375 -0.79 6.48 -10.74
C VAL A 375 -1.56 5.18 -10.47
N GLU A 376 -2.31 4.66 -11.44
CA GLU A 376 -3.00 3.37 -11.33
C GLU A 376 -2.03 2.17 -11.27
N MET A 377 -0.74 2.34 -11.60
CA MET A 377 0.29 1.31 -11.48
C MET A 377 0.84 1.14 -10.06
N VAL A 378 0.47 2.01 -9.14
CA VAL A 378 0.96 1.94 -7.75
C VAL A 378 0.51 0.63 -7.11
N LEU A 379 1.44 -0.09 -6.47
CA LEU A 379 1.26 -1.44 -5.91
C LEU A 379 0.93 -2.55 -6.94
N SER A 380 1.25 -2.36 -8.22
CA SER A 380 1.00 -3.37 -9.27
C SER A 380 1.81 -4.66 -9.07
N GLY A 381 3.04 -4.60 -8.55
CA GLY A 381 3.86 -5.78 -8.25
C GLY A 381 3.19 -6.72 -7.24
N PRO A 382 2.87 -6.26 -6.02
CA PRO A 382 2.12 -7.07 -5.06
C PRO A 382 0.77 -7.58 -5.59
N ALA A 383 0.04 -6.77 -6.36
CA ALA A 383 -1.21 -7.20 -7.00
C ALA A 383 -0.98 -8.36 -7.97
N ALA A 384 0.04 -8.26 -8.85
CA ALA A 384 0.41 -9.31 -9.77
C ALA A 384 0.82 -10.60 -9.03
N SER A 385 1.61 -10.49 -7.95
CA SER A 385 2.01 -11.63 -7.11
C SER A 385 0.80 -12.41 -6.61
N VAL A 386 -0.15 -11.72 -5.98
CA VAL A 386 -1.34 -12.36 -5.38
C VAL A 386 -2.22 -13.02 -6.46
N ILE A 387 -2.44 -12.32 -7.59
CA ILE A 387 -3.22 -12.86 -8.71
C ILE A 387 -2.54 -14.09 -9.29
N GLY A 388 -1.22 -14.04 -9.50
CA GLY A 388 -0.47 -15.17 -10.02
C GLY A 388 -0.47 -16.36 -9.07
N GLY A 389 -0.35 -16.13 -7.77
CA GLY A 389 -0.47 -17.18 -6.75
C GLY A 389 -1.85 -17.85 -6.74
N ALA A 390 -2.91 -17.04 -6.74
CA ALA A 390 -4.28 -17.54 -6.81
C ALA A 390 -4.54 -18.33 -8.10
N TYR A 391 -4.05 -17.81 -9.24
CA TYR A 391 -4.19 -18.43 -10.53
C TYR A 391 -3.46 -19.78 -10.63
N LEU A 392 -2.17 -19.82 -10.23
CA LEU A 392 -1.35 -21.04 -10.28
C LEU A 392 -1.91 -22.15 -9.38
N ALA A 393 -2.50 -21.78 -8.24
CA ALA A 393 -3.12 -22.73 -7.31
C ALA A 393 -4.57 -23.09 -7.64
N GLY A 394 -5.21 -22.41 -8.60
CA GLY A 394 -6.65 -22.53 -8.86
C GLY A 394 -7.51 -22.13 -7.66
N LEU A 395 -7.03 -21.20 -6.83
CA LEU A 395 -7.64 -20.81 -5.57
C LEU A 395 -8.94 -20.03 -5.82
N LYS A 396 -10.06 -20.51 -5.25
CA LYS A 396 -11.35 -19.82 -5.31
C LYS A 396 -11.61 -19.00 -4.04
N ASP A 397 -11.39 -19.62 -2.90
CA ASP A 397 -11.58 -19.00 -1.58
C ASP A 397 -10.40 -19.37 -0.68
N GLY A 398 -9.74 -18.39 -0.09
CA GLY A 398 -8.56 -18.61 0.73
C GLY A 398 -7.65 -17.40 0.84
N TYR A 399 -6.41 -17.67 1.17
CA TYR A 399 -5.39 -16.65 1.38
C TYR A 399 -4.20 -16.87 0.47
N VAL A 400 -3.62 -15.80 -0.06
CA VAL A 400 -2.32 -15.84 -0.75
C VAL A 400 -1.31 -15.11 0.12
N VAL A 401 -0.15 -15.74 0.33
CA VAL A 401 0.95 -15.21 1.12
C VAL A 401 2.19 -15.17 0.25
N ASP A 402 2.62 -13.98 -0.16
CA ASP A 402 3.86 -13.75 -0.91
C ASP A 402 4.99 -13.46 0.08
N MET A 403 5.87 -14.44 0.27
CA MET A 403 7.01 -14.30 1.17
C MET A 403 8.27 -13.97 0.39
N GLY A 404 8.72 -12.72 0.53
CA GLY A 404 9.99 -12.26 0.00
C GLY A 404 11.16 -12.39 0.98
N GLY A 405 12.30 -11.81 0.61
CA GLY A 405 13.42 -11.67 1.54
C GLY A 405 13.15 -10.62 2.63
N THR A 406 12.46 -9.53 2.27
CA THR A 406 12.26 -8.35 3.14
C THR A 406 10.94 -8.37 3.88
N THR A 407 9.86 -8.57 3.16
CA THR A 407 8.46 -8.48 3.63
C THR A 407 7.69 -9.73 3.23
N THR A 408 6.58 -9.91 3.89
CA THR A 408 5.54 -10.85 3.49
C THR A 408 4.27 -10.07 3.24
N ASP A 409 3.65 -10.32 2.10
CA ASP A 409 2.39 -9.74 1.67
C ASP A 409 1.29 -10.80 1.75
N ALA A 410 0.20 -10.50 2.46
CA ALA A 410 -0.94 -11.40 2.60
C ALA A 410 -2.19 -10.76 2.01
N ALA A 411 -2.96 -11.52 1.23
CA ALA A 411 -4.20 -11.07 0.62
C ALA A 411 -5.28 -12.16 0.69
N ILE A 412 -6.54 -11.71 0.63
CA ILE A 412 -7.72 -12.57 0.66
C ILE A 412 -8.20 -12.77 -0.77
N VAL A 413 -8.53 -14.03 -1.09
CA VAL A 413 -9.21 -14.42 -2.32
C VAL A 413 -10.60 -14.91 -1.95
N GLN A 414 -11.61 -14.34 -2.58
CA GLN A 414 -13.02 -14.72 -2.42
C GLN A 414 -13.65 -14.92 -3.79
N ASN A 415 -14.32 -16.05 -4.00
CA ASN A 415 -14.94 -16.40 -5.28
C ASN A 415 -13.97 -16.37 -6.48
N GLY A 416 -12.67 -16.55 -6.26
CA GLY A 416 -11.61 -16.47 -7.27
C GLY A 416 -11.07 -15.06 -7.51
N PHE A 417 -11.43 -14.07 -6.66
CA PHE A 417 -10.99 -12.68 -6.79
C PHE A 417 -10.25 -12.21 -5.55
N VAL A 418 -9.24 -11.40 -5.77
CA VAL A 418 -8.51 -10.73 -4.69
C VAL A 418 -9.37 -9.58 -4.17
N ALA A 419 -9.53 -9.49 -2.85
CA ALA A 419 -10.19 -8.36 -2.20
C ALA A 419 -9.43 -7.06 -2.48
N PHE A 420 -10.15 -5.93 -2.60
CA PHE A 420 -9.52 -4.64 -2.88
C PHE A 420 -10.05 -3.52 -1.98
N LYS A 421 -9.24 -2.46 -1.84
CA LYS A 421 -9.57 -1.24 -1.09
C LYS A 421 -10.17 -0.19 -1.99
N ASN A 422 -11.41 0.17 -1.76
CA ASN A 422 -12.10 1.28 -2.44
C ASN A 422 -11.73 2.65 -1.85
N GLU A 423 -11.41 2.73 -0.57
CA GLU A 423 -11.12 3.99 0.14
C GLU A 423 -9.85 4.72 -0.34
N GLY A 424 -9.11 4.10 -1.28
CA GLY A 424 -7.79 4.55 -1.69
C GLY A 424 -6.71 4.21 -0.67
N ILE A 425 -5.48 4.63 -0.96
CA ILE A 425 -4.31 4.33 -0.15
C ILE A 425 -3.60 5.60 0.32
N SER A 426 -2.86 5.49 1.41
CA SER A 426 -1.92 6.52 1.84
C SER A 426 -0.53 6.19 1.35
N ILE A 427 0.13 7.13 0.67
CA ILE A 427 1.49 7.00 0.16
C ILE A 427 2.29 8.17 0.72
N GLU A 428 3.36 7.91 1.49
CA GLU A 428 4.20 8.95 2.13
C GLU A 428 3.39 9.95 2.97
N GLY A 429 2.32 9.49 3.62
CA GLY A 429 1.42 10.34 4.40
C GLY A 429 0.35 11.08 3.59
N PHE A 430 0.41 11.03 2.26
CA PHE A 430 -0.61 11.61 1.38
C PHE A 430 -1.74 10.62 1.14
N ARG A 431 -2.96 10.98 1.50
CA ARG A 431 -4.15 10.21 1.15
C ARG A 431 -4.45 10.36 -0.33
N THR A 432 -4.63 9.25 -1.03
CA THR A 432 -4.96 9.21 -2.47
C THR A 432 -6.25 8.44 -2.72
N ALA A 433 -6.83 8.59 -3.91
CA ALA A 433 -7.99 7.82 -4.37
C ALA A 433 -7.58 6.60 -5.23
N VAL A 434 -6.32 6.19 -5.17
CA VAL A 434 -5.81 5.05 -5.95
C VAL A 434 -6.39 3.76 -5.41
N LYS A 435 -7.15 3.04 -6.24
CA LYS A 435 -7.71 1.72 -5.92
C LYS A 435 -6.62 0.65 -6.02
N THR A 436 -6.50 -0.19 -5.02
CA THR A 436 -5.51 -1.28 -4.98
C THR A 436 -6.11 -2.53 -4.39
N VAL A 437 -5.49 -3.67 -4.67
CA VAL A 437 -5.80 -4.91 -3.91
C VAL A 437 -5.58 -4.67 -2.41
N ASP A 438 -6.41 -5.30 -1.58
CA ASP A 438 -6.25 -5.24 -0.13
C ASP A 438 -5.16 -6.19 0.32
N ILE A 439 -3.96 -5.63 0.46
CA ILE A 439 -2.77 -6.38 0.88
C ILE A 439 -2.38 -5.94 2.29
N HIS A 440 -2.10 -6.93 3.12
CA HIS A 440 -1.49 -6.74 4.43
C HIS A 440 0.00 -7.06 4.34
N THR A 441 0.84 -6.03 4.38
CA THR A 441 2.29 -6.15 4.35
C THR A 441 2.86 -6.10 5.77
N PHE A 442 3.74 -7.04 6.10
CA PHE A 442 4.46 -7.04 7.37
C PHE A 442 5.95 -7.37 7.19
N GLY A 443 6.78 -6.79 8.07
CA GLY A 443 8.24 -6.87 7.99
C GLY A 443 8.80 -8.20 8.50
N LEU A 444 8.50 -9.29 7.81
CA LEU A 444 9.04 -10.62 8.08
C LEU A 444 9.35 -11.30 6.74
N GLY A 445 10.55 -11.84 6.59
CA GLY A 445 10.97 -12.53 5.39
C GLY A 445 12.28 -13.29 5.61
N GLY A 446 12.82 -13.90 4.55
CA GLY A 446 14.05 -14.67 4.60
C GLY A 446 15.29 -13.89 5.06
N ASP A 447 15.31 -12.57 4.84
CA ASP A 447 16.39 -11.64 5.18
C ASP A 447 16.15 -10.88 6.51
N SER A 448 15.17 -11.32 7.31
CA SER A 448 14.89 -10.72 8.62
C SER A 448 16.09 -10.86 9.55
N TYR A 449 16.46 -9.76 10.21
CA TYR A 449 17.60 -9.75 11.12
C TYR A 449 17.33 -10.61 12.35
N ILE A 450 18.16 -11.62 12.59
CA ILE A 450 18.16 -12.43 13.81
C ILE A 450 19.08 -11.77 14.81
N THR A 451 18.52 -11.36 15.96
CA THR A 451 19.29 -10.82 17.08
C THR A 451 19.15 -11.70 18.31
N HIS A 452 20.22 -11.78 19.09
CA HIS A 452 20.26 -12.47 20.35
C HIS A 452 20.49 -11.48 21.49
N ASN A 453 19.62 -11.48 22.48
CA ASN A 453 19.80 -10.70 23.70
C ASN A 453 20.59 -11.55 24.73
N TYR A 454 21.79 -11.11 25.04
CA TYR A 454 22.66 -11.84 25.92
C TYR A 454 22.14 -11.94 27.38
N ARG A 455 21.37 -10.94 27.85
CA ARG A 455 20.91 -10.86 29.25
C ARG A 455 19.83 -11.91 29.58
N ASP A 456 18.82 -11.99 28.74
CA ASP A 456 17.67 -12.90 28.93
C ASP A 456 17.70 -14.09 27.98
N LYS A 457 18.72 -14.16 27.14
CA LYS A 457 18.92 -15.22 26.13
C LYS A 457 17.78 -15.32 25.11
N SER A 458 16.96 -14.26 24.95
CA SER A 458 15.91 -14.22 23.96
C SER A 458 16.48 -14.05 22.55
N ILE A 459 15.77 -14.62 21.58
CA ILE A 459 16.05 -14.46 20.15
C ILE A 459 14.89 -13.65 19.56
N HIS A 460 15.21 -12.65 18.75
CA HIS A 460 14.24 -11.86 18.01
C HIS A 460 14.53 -11.96 16.52
N VAL A 461 13.46 -12.04 15.72
CA VAL A 461 13.53 -12.12 14.25
C VAL A 461 12.73 -10.98 13.64
N GLY A 462 13.41 -10.12 12.88
CA GLY A 462 12.83 -8.94 12.25
C GLY A 462 12.44 -7.82 13.25
N PRO A 463 11.66 -6.82 12.83
CA PRO A 463 11.23 -6.55 11.43
C PRO A 463 12.34 -5.99 10.53
N ARG A 464 13.53 -5.69 11.06
CA ARG A 464 14.64 -5.12 10.30
C ARG A 464 15.18 -6.12 9.27
N ARG A 465 15.37 -5.68 8.03
CA ARG A 465 16.07 -6.42 6.97
C ARG A 465 17.59 -6.25 7.11
N VAL A 466 18.34 -7.32 6.81
CA VAL A 466 19.81 -7.31 6.63
C VAL A 466 20.17 -8.20 5.44
N VAL A 467 21.38 -8.07 4.92
CA VAL A 467 21.90 -8.96 3.88
C VAL A 467 22.30 -10.29 4.52
N PRO A 468 21.86 -11.46 4.01
CA PRO A 468 22.31 -12.75 4.53
C PRO A 468 23.83 -12.91 4.48
N LEU A 469 24.43 -13.50 5.51
CA LEU A 469 25.89 -13.72 5.57
C LEU A 469 26.37 -14.72 4.53
N CYS A 470 25.57 -15.76 4.25
CA CYS A 470 25.83 -16.73 3.19
C CYS A 470 25.94 -16.05 1.80
N TYR A 471 25.05 -15.08 1.52
CA TYR A 471 25.12 -14.28 0.30
C TYR A 471 26.36 -13.37 0.29
N LEU A 472 26.61 -12.66 1.40
CA LEU A 472 27.78 -11.77 1.49
C LEU A 472 29.08 -12.55 1.26
N ALA A 473 29.24 -13.72 1.87
CA ALA A 473 30.44 -14.55 1.73
C ALA A 473 30.57 -15.18 0.32
N ASP A 474 29.46 -15.40 -0.37
CA ASP A 474 29.45 -15.86 -1.76
C ASP A 474 29.99 -14.77 -2.70
N GLN A 475 29.52 -13.53 -2.52
CA GLN A 475 29.98 -12.37 -3.31
C GLN A 475 31.38 -11.88 -2.93
N PHE A 476 31.78 -12.05 -1.66
CA PHE A 476 33.05 -11.59 -1.10
C PHE A 476 33.72 -12.72 -0.30
N PRO A 477 34.46 -13.63 -0.96
CA PRO A 477 35.08 -14.81 -0.33
C PRO A 477 35.92 -14.52 0.94
N PRO A 478 36.61 -13.38 1.09
CA PRO A 478 37.34 -13.07 2.32
C PRO A 478 36.49 -13.03 3.59
N VAL A 479 35.17 -12.83 3.45
CA VAL A 479 34.22 -12.81 4.59
C VAL A 479 34.19 -14.19 5.28
N LEU A 480 34.28 -15.28 4.54
CA LEU A 480 34.33 -16.64 5.13
C LEU A 480 35.55 -16.82 6.04
N SER A 481 36.74 -16.41 5.58
CA SER A 481 37.96 -16.45 6.37
C SER A 481 37.83 -15.61 7.64
N GLN A 482 37.29 -14.38 7.49
CA GLN A 482 37.08 -13.49 8.63
C GLN A 482 36.09 -14.06 9.65
N LEU A 483 35.00 -14.71 9.19
CA LEU A 483 34.03 -15.40 10.07
C LEU A 483 34.71 -16.57 10.80
N SER A 484 35.61 -17.32 10.12
CA SER A 484 36.32 -18.48 10.68
C SER A 484 37.33 -18.09 11.74
N GLU A 485 37.95 -16.91 11.62
CA GLU A 485 38.89 -16.37 12.58
C GLU A 485 38.22 -15.76 13.82
N LYS A 486 36.92 -15.52 13.82
CA LYS A 486 36.22 -14.97 14.97
C LYS A 486 36.20 -15.97 16.14
N SER A 487 36.54 -15.48 17.34
CA SER A 487 36.35 -16.23 18.55
C SER A 487 34.86 -16.35 18.92
N SER A 488 34.47 -17.51 19.43
CA SER A 488 33.17 -17.72 20.05
C SER A 488 33.06 -17.09 21.45
N ASP A 489 34.19 -16.78 22.08
CA ASP A 489 34.26 -16.21 23.44
C ASP A 489 34.15 -14.68 23.37
N ALA A 490 32.95 -14.14 23.64
CA ALA A 490 32.76 -12.69 23.74
C ALA A 490 33.20 -12.17 25.11
N ARG A 491 33.95 -11.06 25.12
CA ARG A 491 34.40 -10.37 26.33
C ARG A 491 34.06 -8.88 26.31
N GLY A 492 33.70 -8.34 27.47
CA GLY A 492 33.44 -6.89 27.59
C GLY A 492 32.34 -6.37 26.65
N GLU A 493 32.63 -5.33 25.86
CA GLU A 493 31.67 -4.72 24.94
C GLU A 493 31.18 -5.62 23.79
N GLU A 494 31.93 -6.68 23.49
CA GLU A 494 31.50 -7.66 22.44
C GLU A 494 30.16 -8.34 22.79
N ILE A 495 29.82 -8.38 24.08
CA ILE A 495 28.55 -8.91 24.57
C ILE A 495 27.35 -8.04 24.11
N LEU A 496 27.55 -6.72 23.94
CA LEU A 496 26.50 -5.76 23.63
C LEU A 496 26.16 -5.70 22.14
N VAL A 497 26.96 -6.34 21.29
CA VAL A 497 26.77 -6.32 19.83
C VAL A 497 26.60 -7.73 19.27
N GLN A 498 25.97 -7.86 18.13
CA GLN A 498 25.78 -9.18 17.51
C GLN A 498 27.13 -9.75 17.00
N PRO A 499 27.35 -11.10 17.08
CA PRO A 499 28.68 -11.68 16.83
C PRO A 499 29.13 -11.61 15.35
N ALA A 500 28.20 -11.45 14.41
CA ALA A 500 28.52 -11.50 13.00
C ALA A 500 27.92 -10.34 12.20
N ASP A 501 27.91 -9.13 12.80
CA ASP A 501 27.53 -7.93 12.05
C ASP A 501 28.65 -7.48 11.12
N TYR A 502 28.34 -7.38 9.83
CA TYR A 502 29.17 -6.81 8.78
C TYR A 502 28.50 -5.57 8.20
N PHE A 503 29.32 -4.68 7.63
CA PHE A 503 28.86 -3.51 6.89
C PHE A 503 29.49 -3.49 5.51
N MET A 504 28.67 -3.08 4.50
CA MET A 504 29.12 -2.96 3.12
C MET A 504 28.71 -1.62 2.54
N PHE A 505 29.53 -1.08 1.65
CA PHE A 505 29.27 0.15 0.91
C PHE A 505 28.12 -0.06 -0.07
N GLN A 506 27.22 0.92 -0.17
CA GLN A 506 26.11 0.90 -1.15
C GLN A 506 26.20 2.09 -2.12
N LYS A 507 26.34 3.30 -1.62
CA LYS A 507 26.42 4.52 -2.43
C LYS A 507 27.19 5.63 -1.71
N ASP A 508 27.66 6.62 -2.47
CA ASP A 508 28.32 7.81 -1.93
C ASP A 508 27.32 8.75 -1.23
N ILE A 509 27.76 9.41 -0.17
CA ILE A 509 27.00 10.40 0.57
C ILE A 509 26.66 11.58 -0.33
N ARG A 510 25.39 12.01 -0.34
CA ARG A 510 24.91 13.19 -1.07
C ARG A 510 23.84 13.90 -0.26
N GLY A 511 23.90 15.22 -0.22
CA GLY A 511 22.79 16.07 0.22
C GLY A 511 22.46 16.09 1.72
N HIS A 512 23.28 15.46 2.57
CA HIS A 512 23.08 15.44 4.03
C HIS A 512 24.37 15.81 4.75
N ASP A 513 24.22 16.47 5.87
CA ASP A 513 25.34 16.77 6.79
C ASP A 513 25.55 15.60 7.75
N PHE A 514 26.70 14.94 7.63
CA PHE A 514 27.07 13.78 8.41
C PHE A 514 28.21 14.07 9.39
N HIS A 515 28.25 13.31 10.45
CA HIS A 515 29.37 13.36 11.40
C HIS A 515 30.64 12.83 10.72
N PRO A 516 31.85 13.38 11.00
CA PRO A 516 33.11 12.90 10.38
C PRO A 516 33.35 11.39 10.49
N GLN A 517 32.89 10.75 11.57
CA GLN A 517 32.96 9.29 11.72
C GLN A 517 32.07 8.56 10.67
N GLU A 518 30.88 9.10 10.38
CA GLU A 518 29.96 8.51 9.38
C GLU A 518 30.55 8.61 7.99
N GLU A 519 31.15 9.74 7.61
CA GLU A 519 31.86 9.92 6.33
C GLU A 519 33.07 8.99 6.22
N ALA A 520 33.83 8.86 7.31
CA ALA A 520 34.96 7.94 7.36
C ALA A 520 34.54 6.48 7.17
N ILE A 521 33.39 6.07 7.77
CA ILE A 521 32.81 4.72 7.59
C ILE A 521 32.56 4.44 6.11
N VAL A 522 31.84 5.34 5.42
CA VAL A 522 31.52 5.15 4.00
C VAL A 522 32.77 5.08 3.15
N SER A 523 33.72 5.98 3.36
CA SER A 523 35.00 6.01 2.64
C SER A 523 35.81 4.72 2.85
N ILE A 524 35.89 4.22 4.08
CA ILE A 524 36.61 2.99 4.42
C ILE A 524 35.95 1.78 3.76
N LEU A 525 34.63 1.65 3.84
CA LEU A 525 33.86 0.55 3.23
C LEU A 525 33.99 0.57 1.69
N LYS A 526 33.94 1.75 1.07
CA LYS A 526 34.12 1.92 -0.37
C LYS A 526 35.52 1.43 -0.82
N LYS A 527 36.57 1.75 -0.05
CA LYS A 527 37.94 1.42 -0.39
C LYS A 527 38.31 -0.04 -0.11
N ASN A 528 37.82 -0.61 0.97
CA ASN A 528 38.29 -1.92 1.48
C ASN A 528 37.26 -3.05 1.32
N GLY A 529 36.04 -2.75 0.83
CA GLY A 529 34.94 -3.71 0.75
C GLY A 529 34.27 -3.98 2.11
N PRO A 530 33.41 -5.01 2.15
CA PRO A 530 32.70 -5.39 3.36
C PRO A 530 33.65 -5.77 4.50
N MET A 531 33.30 -5.35 5.73
CA MET A 531 34.09 -5.71 6.91
C MET A 531 33.23 -5.85 8.17
N PRO A 532 33.69 -6.64 9.16
CA PRO A 532 32.99 -6.80 10.42
C PRO A 532 33.07 -5.52 11.27
N ARG A 533 32.08 -5.37 12.18
CA ARG A 533 31.97 -4.24 13.09
C ARG A 533 33.29 -3.94 13.82
N GLU A 534 33.99 -4.95 14.32
CA GLU A 534 35.21 -4.82 15.09
C GLU A 534 36.36 -4.21 14.29
N GLN A 535 36.48 -4.59 13.00
CA GLN A 535 37.51 -4.01 12.12
C GLN A 535 37.18 -2.56 11.78
N LEU A 536 35.88 -2.25 11.57
CA LEU A 536 35.43 -0.92 11.25
C LEU A 536 35.68 0.03 12.44
N VAL A 537 35.35 -0.39 13.66
CA VAL A 537 35.64 0.36 14.91
C VAL A 537 37.13 0.72 15.01
N ARG A 538 38.05 -0.26 14.76
CA ARG A 538 39.50 -0.01 14.81
C ARG A 538 39.92 1.00 13.72
N LYS A 539 39.39 0.89 12.50
CA LYS A 539 39.78 1.76 11.39
C LYS A 539 39.28 3.20 11.57
N VAL A 540 38.07 3.41 12.10
CA VAL A 540 37.55 4.74 12.40
C VAL A 540 38.00 5.27 13.77
N ARG A 541 38.75 4.49 14.54
CA ARG A 541 39.22 4.81 15.89
C ARG A 541 38.06 5.18 16.83
N ALA A 542 36.92 4.47 16.73
CA ALA A 542 35.84 4.65 17.67
C ALA A 542 36.20 4.11 19.05
N SER A 543 35.69 4.76 20.11
CA SER A 543 36.03 4.41 21.49
C SER A 543 35.42 3.09 21.97
N GLY A 544 34.50 2.48 21.21
CA GLY A 544 33.89 1.18 21.53
C GLY A 544 32.97 0.67 20.40
N LEU A 545 32.63 -0.62 20.46
CA LEU A 545 31.81 -1.31 19.47
C LEU A 545 30.39 -0.74 19.39
N SER A 546 29.83 -0.37 20.53
CA SER A 546 28.49 0.22 20.66
C SER A 546 28.42 1.68 20.20
N LEU A 547 29.57 2.37 20.09
CA LEU A 547 29.66 3.78 19.70
C LEU A 547 29.85 4.00 18.20
N LEU A 548 29.84 2.93 17.40
CA LEU A 548 29.95 3.02 15.95
C LEU A 548 28.64 3.58 15.34
N ARG A 549 28.71 4.72 14.70
CA ARG A 549 27.56 5.45 14.14
C ARG A 549 27.18 4.90 12.77
N THR A 550 26.34 3.87 12.74
CA THR A 550 25.91 3.25 11.48
C THR A 550 24.43 3.47 11.17
N GLU A 551 23.60 3.79 12.18
CA GLU A 551 22.14 3.82 12.05
C GLU A 551 21.65 4.80 10.98
N ARG A 552 22.17 6.03 10.98
CA ARG A 552 21.78 7.03 9.95
C ARG A 552 22.26 6.62 8.56
N LEU A 553 23.47 6.07 8.46
CA LEU A 553 24.02 5.59 7.18
C LEU A 553 23.19 4.44 6.60
N GLU A 554 22.73 3.53 7.46
CA GLU A 554 21.85 2.42 7.09
C GLU A 554 20.45 2.94 6.72
N MET A 555 19.90 3.88 7.51
CA MET A 555 18.59 4.48 7.26
C MET A 555 18.51 5.20 5.91
N PHE A 556 19.57 5.93 5.53
CA PHE A 556 19.65 6.60 4.23
C PHE A 556 20.21 5.70 3.12
N GLY A 557 20.52 4.44 3.41
CA GLY A 557 20.99 3.46 2.44
C GLY A 557 22.38 3.76 1.86
N TYR A 558 23.27 4.43 2.59
CA TYR A 558 24.66 4.63 2.17
C TYR A 558 25.52 3.40 2.43
N ILE A 559 25.15 2.64 3.46
CA ILE A 559 25.74 1.34 3.78
C ILE A 559 24.62 0.32 4.02
N LEU A 560 24.93 -0.95 3.82
CA LEU A 560 24.05 -2.06 4.21
C LEU A 560 24.71 -2.86 5.32
N ARG A 561 23.85 -3.38 6.22
CA ARG A 561 24.29 -4.37 7.22
C ARG A 561 24.08 -5.76 6.66
N SER A 562 25.05 -6.64 6.86
CA SER A 562 24.91 -8.08 6.69
C SER A 562 25.05 -8.75 8.05
N ALA A 563 24.15 -9.68 8.33
CA ALA A 563 24.09 -10.37 9.62
C ALA A 563 23.31 -11.69 9.48
N LEU A 564 23.14 -12.41 10.60
CA LEU A 564 22.41 -13.69 10.60
C LEU A 564 20.92 -13.49 10.26
N THR A 565 20.41 -14.33 9.37
CA THR A 565 19.03 -14.30 8.88
C THR A 565 18.39 -15.70 8.90
N PRO A 566 17.04 -15.82 8.75
CA PRO A 566 16.38 -17.10 8.51
C PRO A 566 16.94 -17.84 7.27
N THR A 567 17.32 -17.12 6.22
CA THR A 567 17.98 -17.67 5.04
C THR A 567 19.31 -18.36 5.40
N ASP A 568 20.14 -17.76 6.27
CA ASP A 568 21.36 -18.40 6.76
C ASP A 568 21.06 -19.66 7.59
N ILE A 569 20.01 -19.63 8.42
CA ILE A 569 19.58 -20.82 9.18
C ILE A 569 19.22 -21.97 8.23
N LEU A 570 18.48 -21.72 7.15
CA LEU A 570 18.11 -22.74 6.16
C LEU A 570 19.34 -23.28 5.41
N HIS A 571 20.32 -22.42 5.05
CA HIS A 571 21.59 -22.86 4.46
C HIS A 571 22.41 -23.72 5.43
N ALA A 572 22.55 -23.28 6.68
CA ALA A 572 23.26 -24.04 7.72
C ALA A 572 22.62 -25.41 7.99
N ALA A 573 21.29 -25.48 8.01
CA ALA A 573 20.52 -26.71 8.15
C ALA A 573 20.56 -27.60 6.89
N GLY A 574 21.08 -27.11 5.76
CA GLY A 574 21.12 -27.84 4.49
C GLY A 574 19.78 -27.98 3.79
N LYS A 575 18.77 -27.19 4.17
CA LYS A 575 17.46 -27.16 3.52
C LYS A 575 17.49 -26.42 2.17
N ILE A 576 18.38 -25.45 2.02
CA ILE A 576 18.65 -24.74 0.76
C ILE A 576 20.17 -24.62 0.55
N SER A 577 20.59 -24.37 -0.71
CA SER A 577 22.01 -24.33 -1.08
C SER A 577 22.27 -23.38 -2.25
N PHE A 578 21.77 -22.15 -2.16
CA PHE A 578 21.95 -21.12 -3.21
C PHE A 578 23.28 -20.40 -3.08
N TRP A 579 23.81 -20.23 -1.85
CA TRP A 579 24.98 -19.42 -1.52
C TRP A 579 25.93 -20.15 -0.59
N ASN A 580 26.89 -19.47 -0.01
CA ASN A 580 27.96 -20.05 0.80
C ASN A 580 27.44 -20.70 2.10
N LYS A 581 27.26 -22.00 2.09
CA LYS A 581 26.78 -22.81 3.22
C LYS A 581 27.73 -22.78 4.43
N GLU A 582 29.03 -22.75 4.21
CA GLU A 582 30.02 -22.77 5.30
C GLU A 582 30.01 -21.46 6.09
N ALA A 583 29.80 -20.31 5.40
CA ALA A 583 29.60 -19.02 6.08
C ALA A 583 28.35 -19.03 6.95
N ALA A 584 27.25 -19.60 6.46
CA ALA A 584 26.02 -19.76 7.25
C ALA A 584 26.23 -20.61 8.49
N LYS A 585 26.88 -21.79 8.37
CA LYS A 585 27.19 -22.65 9.50
C LYS A 585 28.06 -21.93 10.54
N ARG A 586 29.11 -21.24 10.07
CA ARG A 586 30.02 -20.53 10.97
C ARG A 586 29.32 -19.40 11.71
N ALA A 587 28.44 -18.66 11.02
CA ALA A 587 27.63 -17.64 11.67
C ALA A 587 26.74 -18.25 12.77
N VAL A 588 26.03 -19.35 12.48
CA VAL A 588 25.18 -20.04 13.48
C VAL A 588 26.01 -20.52 14.68
N GLU A 589 27.22 -21.06 14.46
CA GLU A 589 28.13 -21.49 15.52
C GLU A 589 28.49 -20.34 16.47
N LEU A 590 28.82 -19.17 15.94
CA LEU A 590 29.12 -17.96 16.74
C LEU A 590 27.94 -17.55 17.63
N TYR A 591 26.71 -17.55 17.08
CA TYR A 591 25.52 -17.21 17.84
C TYR A 591 25.16 -18.29 18.86
N ALA A 592 25.28 -19.58 18.53
CA ALA A 592 25.01 -20.70 19.41
C ALA A 592 25.96 -20.70 20.61
N ALA A 593 27.27 -20.51 20.36
CA ALA A 593 28.27 -20.41 21.41
C ALA A 593 27.98 -19.26 22.38
N ARG A 594 27.62 -18.09 21.88
CA ARG A 594 27.19 -16.96 22.73
C ARG A 594 25.92 -17.23 23.51
N SER A 595 24.99 -17.97 22.95
CA SER A 595 23.74 -18.37 23.62
C SER A 595 23.97 -19.46 24.68
N GLY A 596 25.12 -20.11 24.65
CA GLY A 596 25.47 -21.23 25.53
C GLY A 596 24.67 -22.50 25.21
N CYS A 597 24.31 -22.69 23.94
CA CYS A 597 23.56 -23.86 23.46
C CYS A 597 24.21 -24.48 22.21
N SER A 598 23.75 -25.65 21.80
CA SER A 598 24.19 -26.25 20.56
C SER A 598 23.71 -25.49 19.33
N THR A 599 24.40 -25.66 18.18
CA THR A 599 24.00 -25.05 16.90
C THR A 599 22.59 -25.46 16.50
N ARG A 600 22.22 -26.74 16.71
CA ARG A 600 20.88 -27.25 16.42
C ARG A 600 19.82 -26.59 17.29
N GLU A 601 20.07 -26.51 18.61
CA GLU A 601 19.15 -25.84 19.52
C GLU A 601 18.96 -24.34 19.18
N PHE A 602 20.06 -23.66 18.82
CA PHE A 602 19.96 -22.25 18.40
C PHE A 602 19.10 -22.08 17.12
N MET A 603 19.36 -22.93 16.10
CA MET A 603 18.56 -22.91 14.86
C MET A 603 17.08 -23.17 15.13
N ASP A 604 16.77 -24.18 15.94
CA ASP A 604 15.38 -24.52 16.31
C ASP A 604 14.70 -23.36 17.04
N ARG A 605 15.39 -22.69 17.98
CA ARG A 605 14.86 -21.52 18.69
C ARG A 605 14.64 -20.33 17.77
N ALA A 606 15.56 -20.05 16.85
CA ALA A 606 15.44 -18.97 15.88
C ALA A 606 14.26 -19.19 14.91
N LEU A 607 14.11 -20.43 14.40
CA LEU A 607 12.98 -20.78 13.54
C LEU A 607 11.64 -20.76 14.30
N ARG A 608 11.60 -21.21 15.55
CA ARG A 608 10.40 -21.10 16.38
C ARG A 608 9.96 -19.65 16.54
N GLU A 609 10.89 -18.74 16.76
CA GLU A 609 10.60 -17.31 16.87
C GLU A 609 10.10 -16.73 15.54
N PHE A 610 10.70 -17.13 14.41
CA PHE A 610 10.23 -16.79 13.07
C PHE A 610 8.78 -17.23 12.85
N TYR A 611 8.46 -18.53 13.15
CA TYR A 611 7.10 -19.06 12.99
C TYR A 611 6.10 -18.42 13.94
N ARG A 612 6.51 -18.10 15.18
CA ARG A 612 5.67 -17.37 16.12
C ARG A 612 5.24 -16.02 15.54
N ASN A 613 6.19 -15.26 14.99
CA ASN A 613 5.93 -13.98 14.37
C ASN A 613 5.07 -14.11 13.10
N LEU A 614 5.34 -15.13 12.27
CA LEU A 614 4.55 -15.40 11.07
C LEU A 614 3.09 -15.73 11.43
N ILE A 615 2.87 -16.61 12.39
CA ILE A 615 1.52 -17.00 12.84
C ILE A 615 0.79 -15.81 13.47
N TYR A 616 1.48 -15.02 14.29
CA TYR A 616 0.91 -13.78 14.84
C TYR A 616 0.38 -12.87 13.73
N GLN A 617 1.18 -12.59 12.72
CA GLN A 617 0.81 -11.71 11.62
C GLN A 617 -0.33 -12.28 10.76
N LEU A 618 -0.27 -13.59 10.46
CA LEU A 618 -1.32 -14.27 9.69
C LEU A 618 -2.66 -14.27 10.44
N LEU A 619 -2.67 -14.58 11.72
CA LEU A 619 -3.89 -14.55 12.53
C LEU A 619 -4.44 -13.13 12.66
N SER A 620 -3.57 -12.14 12.89
CA SER A 620 -3.95 -10.72 12.94
C SER A 620 -4.61 -10.27 11.64
N PHE A 621 -4.10 -10.74 10.49
CA PHE A 621 -4.67 -10.48 9.18
C PHE A 621 -6.01 -11.20 8.97
N ILE A 622 -6.08 -12.51 9.26
CA ILE A 622 -7.30 -13.33 9.05
C ILE A 622 -8.46 -12.84 9.95
N PHE A 623 -8.16 -12.46 11.19
CA PHE A 623 -9.17 -11.97 12.12
C PHE A 623 -9.76 -10.60 11.73
N ARG A 624 -9.20 -9.89 10.76
CA ARG A 624 -9.82 -8.66 10.22
C ARG A 624 -11.14 -8.93 9.52
N GLU A 625 -11.30 -10.12 8.95
CA GLU A 625 -12.54 -10.53 8.28
C GLU A 625 -13.67 -10.80 9.28
N ASP A 626 -13.34 -11.20 10.50
CA ASP A 626 -14.34 -11.51 11.52
C ASP A 626 -14.67 -10.26 12.35
N LYS A 627 -15.81 -9.66 12.03
CA LYS A 627 -16.32 -8.46 12.73
C LYS A 627 -16.67 -8.74 14.20
N SER A 628 -16.83 -10.01 14.62
CA SER A 628 -17.11 -10.39 16.00
C SER A 628 -15.89 -10.29 16.92
N ILE A 629 -14.69 -10.29 16.36
CA ILE A 629 -13.43 -10.19 17.12
C ILE A 629 -13.07 -8.72 17.32
N HIS A 630 -13.22 -8.23 18.56
CA HIS A 630 -12.96 -6.83 18.89
C HIS A 630 -11.47 -6.51 19.13
N ASP A 631 -10.74 -7.40 19.84
CA ASP A 631 -9.29 -7.26 20.08
C ASP A 631 -8.53 -8.30 19.26
N ARG A 632 -8.32 -8.01 18.00
CA ARG A 632 -7.69 -8.91 17.02
C ARG A 632 -6.21 -9.12 17.31
N ASP A 633 -5.49 -8.04 17.60
CA ASP A 633 -4.05 -8.08 17.84
C ASP A 633 -3.74 -8.75 19.18
N GLY A 634 -4.49 -8.47 20.24
CA GLY A 634 -4.37 -9.15 21.52
C GLY A 634 -4.68 -10.64 21.45
N LEU A 635 -5.74 -11.02 20.72
CA LEU A 635 -6.09 -12.43 20.51
C LEU A 635 -5.01 -13.16 19.73
N SER A 636 -4.54 -12.59 18.61
CA SER A 636 -3.48 -13.16 17.77
C SER A 636 -2.17 -13.31 18.54
N HIS A 637 -1.82 -12.30 19.36
CA HIS A 637 -0.64 -12.33 20.23
C HIS A 637 -0.75 -13.46 21.26
N ASN A 638 -1.87 -13.57 21.96
CA ASN A 638 -2.08 -14.58 23.00
C ASN A 638 -2.06 -15.99 22.42
N ILE A 639 -2.73 -16.23 21.27
CA ILE A 639 -2.72 -17.52 20.59
C ILE A 639 -1.30 -17.88 20.15
N SER A 640 -0.62 -16.98 19.42
CA SER A 640 0.73 -17.25 18.92
C SER A 640 1.70 -17.50 20.07
N HIS A 641 1.65 -16.70 21.14
CA HIS A 641 2.49 -16.90 22.32
C HIS A 641 2.23 -18.24 22.98
N HIS A 642 0.96 -18.65 23.12
CA HIS A 642 0.59 -19.92 23.75
C HIS A 642 1.03 -21.14 22.92
N LEU A 643 0.88 -21.09 21.59
CA LEU A 643 1.31 -22.17 20.69
C LEU A 643 2.80 -22.50 20.86
N PHE A 644 3.63 -21.48 21.08
CA PHE A 644 5.08 -21.62 21.24
C PHE A 644 5.58 -21.68 22.68
N SER A 645 4.69 -21.59 23.67
CA SER A 645 5.05 -21.71 25.10
C SER A 645 5.51 -23.13 25.44
N THR A 646 6.56 -23.24 26.24
CA THR A 646 7.06 -24.51 26.78
C THR A 646 6.31 -24.97 28.04
N LYS A 647 5.68 -24.01 28.76
CA LYS A 647 4.88 -24.28 29.96
C LYS A 647 3.41 -24.07 29.64
N LYS A 648 2.71 -25.12 29.26
CA LYS A 648 1.28 -25.04 28.92
C LYS A 648 0.45 -25.63 30.07
N GLN A 649 -0.58 -24.94 30.52
CA GLN A 649 -1.60 -25.42 31.44
C GLN A 649 -2.81 -26.00 30.70
N PHE A 650 -2.99 -25.62 29.41
CA PHE A 650 -4.05 -26.10 28.53
C PHE A 650 -3.52 -26.11 27.08
N HIS A 651 -4.22 -26.78 26.18
CA HIS A 651 -3.91 -26.80 24.75
C HIS A 651 -4.87 -25.89 24.00
N ILE A 652 -4.35 -25.22 22.95
CA ILE A 652 -5.12 -24.51 21.95
C ILE A 652 -4.81 -25.16 20.61
N ASP A 653 -5.83 -25.66 19.94
CA ASP A 653 -5.76 -26.11 18.56
C ASP A 653 -6.36 -25.03 17.67
N VAL A 654 -5.57 -24.56 16.71
CA VAL A 654 -5.99 -23.56 15.73
C VAL A 654 -6.15 -24.26 14.40
N ARG A 655 -7.35 -24.23 13.87
CA ARG A 655 -7.66 -24.74 12.54
C ARG A 655 -8.17 -23.64 11.65
N LEU A 656 -7.60 -23.52 10.45
CA LEU A 656 -8.05 -22.60 9.42
C LEU A 656 -8.91 -23.34 8.40
N GLU A 657 -10.14 -22.86 8.19
CA GLU A 657 -11.09 -23.48 7.26
C GLU A 657 -10.77 -23.21 5.80
N LYS A 658 -10.03 -22.14 5.50
CA LYS A 658 -9.65 -21.76 4.15
C LYS A 658 -8.18 -22.07 3.91
N PRO A 659 -7.80 -22.56 2.72
CA PRO A 659 -6.41 -22.86 2.38
C PRO A 659 -5.57 -21.60 2.27
N ILE A 660 -4.26 -21.76 2.49
CA ILE A 660 -3.24 -20.74 2.25
C ILE A 660 -2.35 -21.17 1.09
N VAL A 661 -2.20 -20.29 0.12
CA VAL A 661 -1.24 -20.43 -0.99
C VAL A 661 0.00 -19.60 -0.68
N PHE A 662 1.15 -20.25 -0.57
CA PHE A 662 2.43 -19.58 -0.39
C PHE A 662 3.15 -19.41 -1.72
N ILE A 663 3.60 -18.18 -2.02
CA ILE A 663 4.41 -17.83 -3.19
C ILE A 663 5.67 -17.07 -2.76
N GLY A 664 6.58 -16.84 -3.70
CA GLY A 664 7.89 -16.26 -3.46
C GLY A 664 8.98 -17.33 -3.30
N ALA A 665 10.21 -16.99 -3.64
CA ALA A 665 11.32 -17.95 -3.71
C ALA A 665 11.62 -18.71 -2.40
N PRO A 666 11.55 -18.11 -1.18
CA PRO A 666 11.81 -18.83 0.07
C PRO A 666 10.62 -19.65 0.57
N SER A 667 9.42 -19.47 0.03
CA SER A 667 8.18 -20.05 0.53
C SER A 667 8.17 -21.56 0.69
N PRO A 668 8.73 -22.39 -0.23
CA PRO A 668 8.73 -23.84 -0.07
C PRO A 668 9.39 -24.30 1.23
N SER A 669 10.43 -23.57 1.66
CA SER A 669 11.20 -23.93 2.88
C SER A 669 10.49 -23.59 4.18
N TYR A 670 9.50 -22.69 4.16
CA TYR A 670 8.78 -22.26 5.35
C TYR A 670 7.36 -22.83 5.43
N ALA A 671 6.70 -23.02 4.31
CA ALA A 671 5.28 -23.40 4.24
C ALA A 671 4.99 -24.78 4.90
N GLU A 672 5.83 -25.78 4.67
CA GLU A 672 5.63 -27.14 5.24
C GLU A 672 5.69 -27.17 6.77
N ASN A 673 6.66 -26.47 7.35
CA ASN A 673 6.83 -26.48 8.80
C ASN A 673 5.72 -25.70 9.54
N LEU A 674 4.95 -24.85 8.85
CA LEU A 674 3.83 -24.13 9.46
C LEU A 674 2.73 -25.08 9.95
N LYS A 675 2.57 -26.22 9.28
CA LYS A 675 1.61 -27.29 9.64
C LYS A 675 1.90 -27.95 11.00
N GLU A 676 3.13 -27.81 11.51
CA GLU A 676 3.48 -28.33 12.84
C GLU A 676 2.82 -27.53 13.99
N TYR A 677 2.38 -26.31 13.71
CA TYR A 677 1.86 -25.37 14.70
C TYR A 677 0.39 -25.06 14.58
N ILE A 678 -0.14 -25.13 13.34
CA ILE A 678 -1.54 -24.81 13.03
C ILE A 678 -2.07 -25.87 12.06
N ASP A 679 -3.30 -26.33 12.28
CA ASP A 679 -4.01 -27.20 11.33
C ASP A 679 -4.54 -26.34 10.17
N LEU A 680 -3.88 -26.47 9.01
CA LEU A 680 -4.22 -25.70 7.81
C LEU A 680 -3.84 -26.44 6.53
N GLU A 681 -4.59 -26.16 5.48
CA GLU A 681 -4.26 -26.60 4.14
C GLU A 681 -3.30 -25.58 3.49
N VAL A 682 -2.09 -26.06 3.13
CA VAL A 682 -1.04 -25.23 2.52
C VAL A 682 -0.76 -25.73 1.12
N HIS A 683 -0.78 -24.80 0.15
CA HIS A 683 -0.37 -25.01 -1.23
C HIS A 683 0.85 -24.16 -1.58
N VAL A 684 1.86 -24.78 -2.16
CA VAL A 684 2.98 -24.07 -2.79
C VAL A 684 2.96 -24.47 -4.26
N PRO A 685 2.42 -23.60 -5.16
CA PRO A 685 2.27 -23.98 -6.55
C PRO A 685 3.63 -24.11 -7.25
N GLU A 686 3.67 -24.91 -8.30
CA GLU A 686 4.78 -24.88 -9.24
C GLU A 686 4.92 -23.45 -9.78
N TYR A 687 6.14 -22.99 -10.04
CA TYR A 687 6.44 -21.60 -10.44
C TYR A 687 6.11 -20.53 -9.39
N ASN A 688 5.99 -20.89 -8.11
CA ASN A 688 5.77 -19.94 -7.01
C ASN A 688 6.79 -18.80 -7.00
N ALA A 689 8.03 -19.06 -7.45
CA ALA A 689 9.11 -18.07 -7.46
C ALA A 689 8.94 -16.96 -8.50
N VAL A 690 8.05 -17.14 -9.48
CA VAL A 690 7.75 -16.20 -10.57
C VAL A 690 6.25 -15.94 -10.71
N ALA A 691 5.49 -16.17 -9.64
CA ALA A 691 4.04 -15.98 -9.60
C ALA A 691 3.64 -14.55 -10.01
N ASN A 692 4.44 -13.54 -9.65
CA ASN A 692 4.29 -12.15 -10.06
C ASN A 692 4.24 -11.97 -11.58
N ALA A 693 5.19 -12.54 -12.32
CA ALA A 693 5.21 -12.49 -13.79
C ALA A 693 4.07 -13.31 -14.42
N VAL A 694 3.66 -14.42 -13.79
CA VAL A 694 2.47 -15.18 -14.21
C VAL A 694 1.21 -14.34 -13.99
N GLY A 695 1.06 -13.69 -12.85
CA GLY A 695 -0.08 -12.83 -12.57
C GLY A 695 -0.15 -11.63 -13.51
N ALA A 696 1.00 -11.05 -13.86
CA ALA A 696 1.05 -9.99 -14.86
C ALA A 696 0.46 -10.42 -16.20
N ILE A 697 0.77 -11.63 -16.71
CA ILE A 697 0.31 -12.07 -18.04
C ILE A 697 -1.09 -12.71 -18.04
N THR A 698 -1.56 -13.20 -16.89
CA THR A 698 -2.87 -13.83 -16.78
C THR A 698 -4.00 -12.86 -16.43
N GLY A 699 -3.69 -11.61 -16.06
CA GLY A 699 -4.64 -10.57 -15.72
C GLY A 699 -5.68 -10.26 -16.80
N ALA A 700 -6.77 -9.60 -16.45
CA ALA A 700 -7.85 -9.17 -17.35
C ALA A 700 -7.94 -7.65 -17.44
N VAL A 701 -8.42 -7.11 -18.57
CA VAL A 701 -8.79 -5.70 -18.70
C VAL A 701 -10.15 -5.50 -18.06
N ARG A 702 -10.27 -4.47 -17.21
CA ARG A 702 -11.54 -4.09 -16.62
C ARG A 702 -11.68 -2.58 -16.53
N GLU A 703 -12.85 -2.11 -16.93
CA GLU A 703 -13.25 -0.72 -16.80
C GLU A 703 -14.63 -0.62 -16.19
N VAL A 704 -14.82 0.40 -15.35
CA VAL A 704 -16.08 0.70 -14.68
C VAL A 704 -16.39 2.19 -14.85
N VAL A 705 -17.64 2.52 -15.10
CA VAL A 705 -18.18 3.88 -15.13
C VAL A 705 -19.39 3.94 -14.22
N THR A 706 -19.37 4.87 -13.29
CA THR A 706 -20.48 5.13 -12.38
C THR A 706 -21.11 6.48 -12.71
N ILE A 707 -22.44 6.53 -12.81
CA ILE A 707 -23.23 7.74 -12.98
C ILE A 707 -24.24 7.82 -11.85
N LEU A 708 -24.31 8.98 -11.21
CA LEU A 708 -25.20 9.23 -10.10
C LEU A 708 -26.34 10.13 -10.55
N ILE A 709 -27.61 9.79 -10.18
CA ILE A 709 -28.79 10.61 -10.44
C ILE A 709 -29.41 10.99 -9.11
N ARG A 710 -29.58 12.28 -8.83
CA ARG A 710 -30.20 12.83 -7.62
C ARG A 710 -31.42 13.70 -7.93
N PRO A 711 -32.44 13.72 -7.06
CA PRO A 711 -33.52 14.69 -7.15
C PRO A 711 -32.99 16.08 -6.87
N GLU A 712 -33.50 17.09 -7.59
CA GLU A 712 -33.19 18.50 -7.37
C GLU A 712 -34.51 19.26 -7.11
N GLU A 713 -34.55 19.98 -6.00
CA GLU A 713 -35.76 20.65 -5.54
C GLU A 713 -36.27 21.65 -6.57
N GLY A 714 -37.53 21.46 -7.06
CA GLY A 714 -38.13 22.30 -8.09
C GLY A 714 -37.61 22.15 -9.52
N ARG A 715 -36.61 21.29 -9.80
CA ARG A 715 -35.91 21.15 -11.10
C ARG A 715 -35.92 19.75 -11.70
N GLY A 716 -36.44 18.76 -10.98
CA GLY A 716 -36.47 17.36 -11.45
C GLY A 716 -35.29 16.53 -10.96
N PHE A 717 -34.46 16.02 -11.87
CA PHE A 717 -33.33 15.11 -11.53
C PHE A 717 -32.08 15.58 -12.23
N THR A 718 -30.98 15.57 -11.47
CA THR A 718 -29.65 15.89 -11.98
C THR A 718 -28.80 14.62 -12.03
N ALA A 719 -28.19 14.38 -13.19
CA ALA A 719 -27.25 13.30 -13.41
C ALA A 719 -25.80 13.83 -13.42
N PHE A 720 -24.94 13.14 -12.67
CA PHE A 720 -23.51 13.44 -12.57
C PHE A 720 -22.72 12.32 -13.30
N ALA A 721 -22.26 12.61 -14.50
CA ALA A 721 -21.39 11.74 -15.29
C ALA A 721 -19.92 12.17 -15.15
N PRO A 722 -18.94 11.30 -15.45
CA PRO A 722 -17.51 11.62 -15.30
C PRO A 722 -17.05 12.85 -16.12
N ASP A 723 -17.72 13.14 -17.22
CA ASP A 723 -17.36 14.22 -18.16
C ASP A 723 -18.36 15.39 -18.20
N ARG A 724 -19.53 15.24 -17.54
CA ARG A 724 -20.57 16.26 -17.60
C ARG A 724 -21.68 16.11 -16.55
N LYS A 725 -22.38 17.21 -16.29
CA LYS A 725 -23.61 17.30 -15.50
C LYS A 725 -24.80 17.53 -16.43
N ILE A 726 -25.92 16.81 -16.24
CA ILE A 726 -27.11 16.91 -17.10
C ILE A 726 -28.38 16.89 -16.24
N ASN A 727 -29.35 17.79 -16.57
CA ASN A 727 -30.62 17.90 -15.87
C ASN A 727 -31.76 17.25 -16.66
N TYR A 728 -32.64 16.55 -15.96
CA TYR A 728 -33.80 15.82 -16.50
C TYR A 728 -35.08 16.19 -15.76
N LYS A 729 -36.20 16.21 -16.47
CA LYS A 729 -37.51 16.45 -15.84
C LYS A 729 -38.02 15.24 -15.08
N THR A 730 -37.76 14.04 -15.56
CA THR A 730 -38.24 12.79 -14.94
C THR A 730 -37.10 11.83 -14.64
N LEU A 731 -37.24 11.03 -13.57
CA LEU A 731 -36.28 9.98 -13.21
C LEU A 731 -36.17 8.91 -14.32
N LYS A 732 -37.28 8.61 -15.00
CA LYS A 732 -37.32 7.62 -16.08
C LYS A 732 -36.43 8.05 -17.26
N ASP A 733 -36.54 9.32 -17.69
CA ASP A 733 -35.72 9.86 -18.79
C ASP A 733 -34.26 9.92 -18.39
N ALA A 734 -33.96 10.35 -17.15
CA ALA A 734 -32.60 10.37 -16.62
C ALA A 734 -31.98 8.96 -16.64
N LYS A 735 -32.68 7.95 -16.11
CA LYS A 735 -32.19 6.56 -16.10
C LYS A 735 -31.92 6.03 -17.50
N HIS A 736 -32.86 6.25 -18.43
CA HIS A 736 -32.73 5.77 -19.81
C HIS A 736 -31.52 6.39 -20.51
N ALA A 737 -31.42 7.73 -20.49
CA ALA A 737 -30.31 8.44 -21.13
C ALA A 737 -28.96 8.11 -20.49
N MET A 738 -28.90 8.06 -19.15
CA MET A 738 -27.66 7.82 -18.43
C MET A 738 -27.18 6.37 -18.51
N SER A 739 -28.09 5.41 -18.64
CA SER A 739 -27.74 4.01 -18.92
C SER A 739 -27.05 3.87 -20.29
N GLY A 740 -27.53 4.59 -21.31
CA GLY A 740 -26.90 4.67 -22.61
C GLY A 740 -25.51 5.29 -22.53
N LEU A 741 -25.41 6.47 -21.90
CA LEU A 741 -24.14 7.20 -21.73
C LEU A 741 -23.10 6.37 -20.94
N ALA A 742 -23.48 5.75 -19.83
CA ALA A 742 -22.58 4.91 -19.04
C ALA A 742 -22.04 3.73 -19.88
N SER A 743 -22.91 3.12 -20.68
CA SER A 743 -22.54 2.01 -21.57
C SER A 743 -21.56 2.45 -22.66
N ASP A 744 -21.74 3.63 -23.24
CA ASP A 744 -20.86 4.15 -24.29
C ASP A 744 -19.50 4.56 -23.72
N LEU A 745 -19.49 5.26 -22.58
CA LEU A 745 -18.26 5.65 -21.89
C LEU A 745 -17.42 4.44 -21.46
N VAL A 746 -18.05 3.41 -20.90
CA VAL A 746 -17.29 2.21 -20.45
C VAL A 746 -16.76 1.41 -21.64
N ARG A 747 -17.50 1.34 -22.77
CA ARG A 747 -17.00 0.71 -24.00
C ARG A 747 -15.79 1.42 -24.55
N GLU A 748 -15.83 2.74 -24.59
CA GLU A 748 -14.71 3.56 -25.07
C GLU A 748 -13.48 3.37 -24.17
N ARG A 749 -13.63 3.49 -22.83
CA ARG A 749 -12.54 3.24 -21.88
C ARG A 749 -11.96 1.85 -22.03
N ALA A 750 -12.79 0.81 -22.16
CA ALA A 750 -12.34 -0.55 -22.30
C ALA A 750 -11.55 -0.78 -23.61
N ARG A 751 -11.96 -0.16 -24.73
CA ARG A 751 -11.20 -0.20 -26.00
C ARG A 751 -9.84 0.47 -25.85
N LEU A 752 -9.81 1.65 -25.24
CA LEU A 752 -8.55 2.37 -24.98
C LEU A 752 -7.62 1.56 -24.08
N SER A 753 -8.19 0.86 -23.10
CA SER A 753 -7.46 -0.03 -22.18
C SER A 753 -7.07 -1.37 -22.83
N GLY A 754 -7.38 -1.59 -24.13
CA GLY A 754 -6.95 -2.78 -24.88
C GLY A 754 -7.83 -4.01 -24.69
N ALA A 755 -9.09 -3.87 -24.30
CA ALA A 755 -10.06 -4.95 -24.20
C ALA A 755 -10.39 -5.54 -25.59
N ARG A 756 -10.40 -6.89 -25.69
CA ARG A 756 -10.77 -7.59 -26.93
C ARG A 756 -12.26 -7.50 -27.21
N ASN A 757 -13.09 -7.72 -26.20
CA ASN A 757 -14.54 -7.62 -26.22
C ASN A 757 -14.99 -6.49 -25.31
N VAL A 758 -16.09 -5.83 -25.67
CA VAL A 758 -16.61 -4.69 -24.93
C VAL A 758 -18.09 -4.90 -24.55
N ASP A 759 -18.40 -6.12 -24.10
CA ASP A 759 -19.73 -6.47 -23.60
C ASP A 759 -19.98 -5.75 -22.28
N VAL A 760 -21.04 -4.95 -22.22
CA VAL A 760 -21.34 -4.10 -21.07
C VAL A 760 -22.33 -4.81 -20.17
N LYS A 761 -21.97 -4.89 -18.89
CA LYS A 761 -22.90 -5.18 -17.81
C LYS A 761 -23.35 -3.87 -17.19
N LEU A 762 -24.67 -3.72 -17.08
CA LEU A 762 -25.30 -2.54 -16.53
C LEU A 762 -26.07 -2.90 -15.26
N LYS A 763 -25.78 -2.19 -14.18
CA LYS A 763 -26.52 -2.28 -12.91
C LYS A 763 -27.14 -0.91 -12.62
N VAL A 764 -28.44 -0.89 -12.27
CA VAL A 764 -29.16 0.34 -11.92
C VAL A 764 -29.80 0.12 -10.57
N GLU A 765 -29.40 0.90 -9.58
CA GLU A 765 -29.85 0.75 -8.18
C GLU A 765 -30.45 2.04 -7.68
N ASP A 766 -31.68 1.95 -7.16
CA ASP A 766 -32.35 3.06 -6.47
C ASP A 766 -32.07 2.97 -4.98
N LYS A 767 -31.46 3.99 -4.42
CA LYS A 767 -31.30 4.12 -2.98
C LYS A 767 -32.48 4.88 -2.39
N LYS A 768 -33.12 4.27 -1.41
CA LYS A 768 -34.27 4.81 -0.69
C LYS A 768 -34.02 4.67 0.80
N VAL A 769 -34.47 5.63 1.58
CA VAL A 769 -34.46 5.58 3.05
C VAL A 769 -35.90 5.45 3.55
N LYS A 770 -36.12 4.51 4.46
CA LYS A 770 -37.40 4.36 5.17
C LYS A 770 -37.46 5.39 6.29
N LEU A 771 -38.39 6.33 6.21
CA LEU A 771 -38.69 7.29 7.28
C LEU A 771 -39.69 6.71 8.31
N SER A 772 -40.57 5.82 7.86
CA SER A 772 -41.56 5.11 8.69
C SER A 772 -41.89 3.73 8.08
N ARG A 773 -42.81 2.95 8.69
CA ARG A 773 -43.24 1.65 8.14
C ARG A 773 -43.77 1.72 6.70
N ASP A 774 -44.34 2.85 6.30
CA ASP A 774 -45.05 3.01 5.03
C ASP A 774 -44.47 4.13 4.13
N ASP A 775 -43.50 4.93 4.64
CA ASP A 775 -42.91 6.03 3.89
C ASP A 775 -41.43 5.74 3.51
N GLU A 776 -41.16 5.67 2.22
CA GLU A 776 -39.83 5.61 1.64
C GLU A 776 -39.53 6.91 0.90
N VAL A 777 -38.39 7.52 1.22
CA VAL A 777 -37.87 8.68 0.47
C VAL A 777 -36.78 8.21 -0.49
N TYR A 778 -36.94 8.54 -1.76
CA TYR A 778 -35.93 8.32 -2.78
C TYR A 778 -34.76 9.30 -2.57
N LEU A 779 -33.54 8.78 -2.49
CA LEU A 779 -32.33 9.57 -2.34
C LEU A 779 -31.60 9.76 -3.65
N GLU A 780 -31.26 8.66 -4.34
CA GLU A 780 -30.47 8.68 -5.56
C GLU A 780 -30.62 7.38 -6.35
N THR A 781 -30.27 7.43 -7.64
CA THR A 781 -30.01 6.23 -8.45
C THR A 781 -28.53 6.16 -8.78
N VAL A 782 -27.92 5.01 -8.58
CA VAL A 782 -26.56 4.69 -9.03
C VAL A 782 -26.64 3.80 -10.26
N ILE A 783 -26.04 4.25 -11.36
CA ILE A 783 -25.92 3.47 -12.60
C ILE A 783 -24.45 3.07 -12.71
N THR A 784 -24.18 1.78 -12.67
CA THR A 784 -22.83 1.23 -12.84
C THR A 784 -22.77 0.42 -14.11
N ALA A 785 -21.93 0.85 -15.05
CA ALA A 785 -21.61 0.12 -16.28
C ALA A 785 -20.20 -0.45 -16.17
N SER A 786 -20.02 -1.72 -16.47
CA SER A 786 -18.71 -2.39 -16.44
C SER A 786 -18.46 -3.23 -17.68
N VAL A 787 -17.19 -3.29 -18.08
CA VAL A 787 -16.65 -4.20 -19.08
C VAL A 787 -15.52 -4.99 -18.44
N SER A 788 -15.54 -6.31 -18.61
CA SER A 788 -14.42 -7.18 -18.23
C SER A 788 -14.08 -8.08 -19.43
N SER A 789 -12.81 -8.09 -19.84
CA SER A 789 -12.39 -8.77 -21.07
C SER A 789 -10.93 -9.22 -21.00
N VAL A 790 -10.58 -10.18 -21.82
CA VAL A 790 -9.18 -10.47 -22.10
C VAL A 790 -8.57 -9.36 -22.96
N PRO A 791 -7.26 -9.08 -22.84
CA PRO A 791 -6.60 -8.10 -23.69
C PRO A 791 -6.58 -8.54 -25.17
N VAL A 792 -6.48 -7.57 -26.06
CA VAL A 792 -6.21 -7.84 -27.50
C VAL A 792 -4.83 -8.47 -27.62
N MET A 793 -4.76 -9.55 -28.41
CA MET A 793 -3.50 -10.24 -28.74
C MET A 793 -3.22 -10.09 -30.25
N LYS A 794 -1.94 -9.99 -30.61
CA LYS A 794 -1.51 -10.15 -32.01
C LYS A 794 -1.82 -11.59 -32.46
N ARG A 795 -2.41 -11.72 -33.63
CA ARG A 795 -2.69 -13.01 -34.30
C ARG A 795 -1.45 -13.60 -34.95
#